data_1957e3cc58c60641968ecdddeb82aaec
#
_entry.id   1957e3cc58c60641968ecdddeb82aaec
#
_cell.length_a   1.000
_cell.length_b   1.000
_cell.length_c   1.000
_cell.angle_alpha   90.00
_cell.angle_beta   90.00
_cell.angle_gamma   90.00
#
_symmetry.space_group_name_H-M   'P 1'
#
loop_
_entity.id
_entity.type
_entity.pdbx_description
1 polymer ?
#
loop_
_entity_poly.entity_id
_entity_poly.type
_entity_poly.pdbx_seq_one_letter_code
_entity_poly.pdbx_strand_id
1 'polypeptide(L)'
;MIFDERDLEEDSNLGEEKENIIPSKNQMSFDDFFGAKSQQTIANKDEKKLKKEDKINKNNKVIEQKQQSLQNLSKSSGAKKTSKKLNENLLDKLQKAELEAIKEEQERKENESEKRIGENEKNINSGFGGGNNGGFSNQDPIEMDGEGNYIKSVKTVMNEAMMPYSEYVILDRALPRVEDGLKPVQRRILYSMYELGLTPDKPFKKSAKIVGDVIANYHPHGDTSVYNAMVKLAQDFNMRERLVMGHGNFGSVDGDPPAAYRYTEAKLNSASLELLRDLDKETVKWSYNFDDSKFEPDMLPSRFPNILVNGTMGIAVGIATNFACHNLAESIDACIAYIDNPNISVDELMKVLKGPDFPTGAIIVGTDEIKKAYETGKGKITIRAKIDIENAKNDKINLIISEFPYGVNKAMCIQKIDELAQNNKDTLSCITDIRDESDRNGTRAVITLKKDCDPQKIINYLYKYSDLQITFGINMVAIADGKPKLLNLLDILRYYTKYQKEIIFKRSTFELNQAKEREHILSGLIIAIENIDEIVKIIKKSASTVIAKQELRRRYDLSERQAQAILDMRLSRLTNLEVEKLKEEIDALLKLINKLTKIVNSDKLQYNLVKEEMLEIKKRFNDKRRTKIVNESGIITDDDIIKVVKPMYVLTTEKQAIKKIPEKTFAKSAKILTDNSTLNEIHNNILLTSSDKNILIFTNIGNVYKLAVDKIIEARFKDRGVFLKDLIVGFNPDEKVVKIFEENDKLFKSTLIFFTKTGLVKLTKGDEYQISKSISQSMKLKDDEIINIEIFDKNKNLMFVSSLGMGLYCKNDDIPQTSKTSGGVKGISLNDGDECLFASQIENEKLLLITNKGYSKKVELSNFELLAKNRKGVKVYSLGKGESTGTNIVFAGLISNDYDLFVTDTKNKNFVVDSSNIQISNRTNKGSIILKDRKLIDLKSVYKIIVE
;
A
#
# COMPACT_ATOMS: atom_id res chain seq x y z
N MET A 1 -25.29 -13.76 42.00
CA MET A 1 -26.62 -13.24 42.25
C MET A 1 -27.16 -12.75 40.92
N ILE A 2 -28.19 -13.40 40.46
CA ILE A 2 -28.90 -13.11 39.22
C ILE A 2 -29.71 -11.83 39.46
N PHE A 3 -29.53 -10.81 38.69
CA PHE A 3 -30.42 -9.67 38.59
C PHE A 3 -31.21 -9.73 37.29
N ASP A 4 -32.50 -9.64 37.42
CA ASP A 4 -33.59 -9.82 36.49
C ASP A 4 -33.68 -8.62 35.53
N GLU A 5 -33.85 -8.91 34.23
CA GLU A 5 -34.02 -7.94 33.14
C GLU A 5 -35.49 -7.45 33.07
N ARG A 6 -35.91 -6.65 34.00
CA ARG A 6 -37.27 -6.05 33.92
C ARG A 6 -37.36 -4.73 34.65
N ASP A 7 -36.71 -3.67 34.15
CA ASP A 7 -37.10 -2.29 34.49
C ASP A 7 -36.26 -1.29 33.68
N LEU A 8 -36.55 -1.17 32.39
CA LEU A 8 -36.17 -0.03 31.56
C LEU A 8 -37.08 0.03 30.29
N GLU A 9 -38.34 0.14 30.47
CA GLU A 9 -39.30 0.72 29.54
C GLU A 9 -39.99 1.89 30.23
N GLU A 10 -39.62 3.11 29.82
CA GLU A 10 -40.43 4.30 29.74
C GLU A 10 -39.53 5.53 29.63
N ASP A 11 -39.29 5.91 28.38
CA ASP A 11 -39.35 7.28 27.88
C ASP A 11 -38.83 7.35 26.42
N SER A 12 -39.75 7.02 25.53
CA SER A 12 -39.55 7.26 24.10
C SER A 12 -40.65 8.21 23.61
N ASN A 13 -40.27 9.48 23.45
CA ASN A 13 -40.99 10.40 22.55
C ASN A 13 -40.10 11.61 22.28
N LEU A 14 -39.37 11.55 21.17
CA LEU A 14 -38.98 12.73 20.38
C LEU A 14 -38.47 12.27 19.01
N GLY A 15 -39.28 12.54 18.02
CA GLY A 15 -39.05 12.86 16.62
C GLY A 15 -38.00 12.04 15.83
N GLU A 16 -38.49 11.12 15.00
CA GLU A 16 -37.72 10.55 13.87
C GLU A 16 -37.54 11.60 12.76
N GLU A 17 -36.32 12.06 12.53
CA GLU A 17 -35.88 12.54 11.22
C GLU A 17 -34.95 11.48 10.60
N LYS A 18 -35.45 10.84 9.54
CA LYS A 18 -34.71 9.84 8.76
C LYS A 18 -33.74 10.57 7.82
N GLU A 19 -32.47 10.65 8.16
CA GLU A 19 -31.42 10.87 7.18
C GLU A 19 -30.93 9.56 6.56
N ASN A 20 -31.15 9.44 5.27
CA ASN A 20 -30.64 8.36 4.43
C ASN A 20 -29.11 8.45 4.30
N ILE A 21 -28.38 7.71 5.12
CA ILE A 21 -26.94 7.51 4.94
C ILE A 21 -26.75 6.27 4.07
N ILE A 22 -26.28 6.50 2.85
CA ILE A 22 -25.84 5.46 1.91
C ILE A 22 -24.54 4.84 2.46
N PRO A 23 -24.46 3.54 2.76
CA PRO A 23 -23.20 2.93 3.20
C PRO A 23 -22.20 2.84 2.06
N SER A 24 -20.98 3.29 2.32
CA SER A 24 -19.87 3.16 1.38
C SER A 24 -19.50 1.68 1.15
N LYS A 25 -19.20 1.32 -0.09
CA LYS A 25 -19.03 -0.03 -0.64
C LYS A 25 -17.90 -0.90 -0.06
N ASN A 26 -17.24 -0.51 1.02
CA ASN A 26 -16.09 -1.23 1.58
C ASN A 26 -16.14 -1.46 3.11
N GLN A 27 -17.31 -1.37 3.74
CA GLN A 27 -17.49 -1.82 5.11
C GLN A 27 -18.15 -3.20 5.10
N MET A 28 -17.32 -4.25 5.22
CA MET A 28 -17.85 -5.51 5.76
C MET A 28 -18.34 -5.24 7.18
N SER A 29 -19.63 -5.43 7.45
CA SER A 29 -20.15 -5.34 8.81
C SER A 29 -19.62 -6.53 9.62
N PHE A 30 -19.44 -6.33 10.91
CA PHE A 30 -19.02 -7.40 11.83
C PHE A 30 -20.02 -8.56 11.84
N ASP A 31 -21.29 -8.26 11.61
CA ASP A 31 -22.37 -9.25 11.51
C ASP A 31 -22.28 -10.13 10.25
N ASP A 32 -21.63 -9.65 9.19
CA ASP A 32 -21.31 -10.46 8.00
C ASP A 32 -20.15 -11.45 8.24
N PHE A 33 -19.27 -11.13 9.20
CA PHE A 33 -18.12 -11.96 9.55
C PHE A 33 -18.41 -12.98 10.66
N PHE A 34 -19.24 -12.60 11.65
CA PHE A 34 -19.64 -13.44 12.78
C PHE A 34 -21.14 -13.75 12.74
N GLY A 35 -21.63 -14.28 11.64
CA GLY A 35 -23.02 -14.58 11.37
C GLY A 35 -23.86 -14.88 12.61
N ALA A 36 -24.86 -14.04 12.84
CA ALA A 36 -25.81 -14.17 13.93
C ALA A 36 -26.34 -15.60 14.05
N LYS A 37 -26.24 -16.19 15.24
CA LYS A 37 -26.84 -17.47 15.56
C LYS A 37 -28.33 -17.40 15.30
N SER A 38 -28.76 -18.20 14.34
CA SER A 38 -30.12 -18.44 13.92
C SER A 38 -31.08 -18.76 15.02
N GLN A 39 -32.11 -17.95 15.18
CA GLN A 39 -33.44 -18.45 15.45
C GLN A 39 -34.34 -17.94 14.35
N GLN A 40 -34.70 -18.81 13.42
CA GLN A 40 -35.97 -18.82 12.70
C GLN A 40 -35.86 -19.68 11.44
N THR A 41 -36.11 -20.95 11.61
CA THR A 41 -36.45 -21.85 10.53
C THR A 41 -37.97 -22.07 10.63
N ILE A 42 -38.69 -21.72 9.56
CA ILE A 42 -40.12 -22.03 9.18
C ILE A 42 -40.96 -20.76 8.85
N ALA A 43 -40.40 -19.68 8.33
CA ALA A 43 -41.28 -18.65 7.75
C ALA A 43 -40.75 -18.07 6.41
N ASN A 44 -39.80 -18.70 5.73
CA ASN A 44 -38.96 -18.02 4.74
C ASN A 44 -38.88 -18.65 3.35
N LYS A 45 -40.00 -19.19 2.78
CA LYS A 45 -40.05 -19.42 1.33
C LYS A 45 -40.40 -18.15 0.53
N ASP A 46 -41.19 -17.26 1.08
CA ASP A 46 -41.63 -16.03 0.41
C ASP A 46 -40.62 -14.88 0.57
N GLU A 47 -39.95 -14.79 1.70
CA GLU A 47 -38.89 -13.77 1.93
C GLU A 47 -37.60 -14.04 1.13
N LYS A 48 -37.28 -15.29 0.84
CA LYS A 48 -36.19 -15.67 -0.08
C LYS A 48 -36.46 -15.28 -1.52
N LYS A 49 -37.72 -15.32 -1.96
CA LYS A 49 -38.14 -14.89 -3.30
C LYS A 49 -38.05 -13.39 -3.47
N LEU A 50 -38.51 -12.61 -2.49
CA LEU A 50 -38.41 -11.15 -2.46
C LEU A 50 -36.94 -10.67 -2.40
N LYS A 51 -36.10 -11.32 -1.59
CA LYS A 51 -34.64 -10.99 -1.54
C LYS A 51 -33.89 -11.39 -2.83
N LYS A 52 -34.41 -12.36 -3.60
CA LYS A 52 -33.88 -12.75 -4.91
C LYS A 52 -34.24 -11.72 -6.00
N GLU A 53 -35.46 -11.21 -5.99
CA GLU A 53 -35.94 -10.15 -6.88
C GLU A 53 -35.25 -8.80 -6.60
N ASP A 54 -35.01 -8.45 -5.34
CA ASP A 54 -34.26 -7.23 -4.95
C ASP A 54 -32.78 -7.28 -5.36
N LYS A 55 -32.16 -8.47 -5.33
CA LYS A 55 -30.77 -8.64 -5.79
C LYS A 55 -30.64 -8.55 -7.31
N ILE A 56 -31.62 -9.08 -8.05
CA ILE A 56 -31.71 -8.97 -9.51
C ILE A 56 -31.96 -7.51 -9.91
N ASN A 57 -32.87 -6.81 -9.22
CA ASN A 57 -33.14 -5.39 -9.45
C ASN A 57 -31.95 -4.47 -9.11
N LYS A 58 -31.15 -4.80 -8.07
CA LYS A 58 -29.91 -4.06 -7.79
C LYS A 58 -28.84 -4.27 -8.85
N ASN A 59 -28.68 -5.48 -9.37
CA ASN A 59 -27.72 -5.77 -10.45
C ASN A 59 -28.15 -5.11 -11.77
N ASN A 60 -29.44 -5.13 -12.10
CA ASN A 60 -29.97 -4.43 -13.26
C ASN A 60 -29.75 -2.90 -13.18
N LYS A 61 -29.92 -2.31 -12.00
CA LYS A 61 -29.62 -0.88 -11.78
C LYS A 61 -28.13 -0.54 -11.93
N VAL A 62 -27.23 -1.43 -11.53
CA VAL A 62 -25.76 -1.25 -11.74
C VAL A 62 -25.39 -1.38 -13.22
N ILE A 63 -26.08 -2.26 -13.96
CA ILE A 63 -25.91 -2.41 -15.42
C ILE A 63 -26.40 -1.16 -16.14
N GLU A 64 -27.57 -0.63 -15.76
CA GLU A 64 -28.12 0.61 -16.32
C GLU A 64 -27.22 1.84 -16.02
N GLN A 65 -26.68 1.95 -14.82
CA GLN A 65 -25.73 3.04 -14.47
C GLN A 65 -24.41 2.94 -15.25
N LYS A 66 -23.88 1.73 -15.48
CA LYS A 66 -22.72 1.53 -16.35
C LYS A 66 -23.03 1.84 -17.82
N GLN A 67 -24.22 1.49 -18.31
CA GLN A 67 -24.68 1.85 -19.66
C GLN A 67 -24.80 3.37 -19.83
N GLN A 68 -25.35 4.09 -18.85
CA GLN A 68 -25.42 5.56 -18.86
C GLN A 68 -24.04 6.23 -18.81
N SER A 69 -23.10 5.70 -18.04
CA SER A 69 -21.72 6.22 -18.02
C SER A 69 -20.96 5.99 -19.32
N LEU A 70 -21.19 4.87 -20.00
CA LEU A 70 -20.65 4.58 -21.34
C LEU A 70 -21.27 5.45 -22.44
N GLN A 71 -22.58 5.72 -22.38
CA GLN A 71 -23.24 6.65 -23.28
C GLN A 71 -22.77 8.10 -23.08
N ASN A 72 -22.42 8.51 -21.87
CA ASN A 72 -21.87 9.82 -21.59
C ASN A 72 -20.42 9.97 -22.09
N LEU A 73 -19.62 8.90 -22.06
CA LEU A 73 -18.27 8.85 -22.64
C LEU A 73 -18.29 8.93 -24.19
N SER A 74 -19.33 8.36 -24.83
CA SER A 74 -19.49 8.43 -26.30
C SER A 74 -19.92 9.83 -26.79
N LYS A 75 -20.52 10.66 -25.95
CA LYS A 75 -20.97 12.02 -26.27
C LYS A 75 -19.86 13.08 -26.16
N SER A 76 -18.74 12.79 -25.50
CA SER A 76 -17.65 13.74 -25.26
C SER A 76 -16.52 13.70 -26.30
N SER A 77 -16.50 12.75 -27.24
CA SER A 77 -15.48 12.68 -28.29
C SER A 77 -16.08 13.01 -29.67
N GLY A 78 -15.86 14.25 -30.11
CA GLY A 78 -16.31 14.76 -31.41
C GLY A 78 -15.56 14.17 -32.59
N ALA A 79 -15.93 12.98 -33.06
CA ALA A 79 -15.38 12.37 -34.25
C ALA A 79 -16.47 12.04 -35.31
N LYS A 80 -16.13 12.31 -36.57
CA LYS A 80 -17.02 12.32 -37.75
C LYS A 80 -17.76 10.98 -38.06
N LYS A 81 -18.93 11.12 -38.63
CA LYS A 81 -20.03 10.12 -38.85
C LYS A 81 -19.70 8.70 -39.40
N THR A 82 -18.54 8.44 -39.95
CA THR A 82 -18.22 7.12 -40.56
C THR A 82 -17.48 6.14 -39.63
N SER A 83 -16.74 6.67 -38.60
CA SER A 83 -16.13 5.82 -37.57
C SER A 83 -17.11 5.43 -36.47
N LYS A 84 -18.22 6.17 -36.33
CA LYS A 84 -19.24 5.99 -35.31
C LYS A 84 -20.00 4.65 -35.46
N LYS A 85 -20.38 4.27 -36.71
CA LYS A 85 -21.11 3.03 -36.96
C LYS A 85 -20.28 1.76 -36.73
N LEU A 86 -18.96 1.82 -36.95
CA LEU A 86 -18.06 0.68 -36.75
C LEU A 86 -17.73 0.48 -35.27
N ASN A 87 -17.56 1.58 -34.53
CA ASN A 87 -17.34 1.54 -33.09
C ASN A 87 -18.60 1.21 -32.28
N GLU A 88 -19.79 1.64 -32.76
CA GLU A 88 -21.07 1.29 -32.15
C GLU A 88 -21.34 -0.22 -32.29
N ASN A 89 -21.09 -0.82 -33.48
CA ASN A 89 -21.24 -2.27 -33.70
C ASN A 89 -20.21 -3.13 -32.94
N LEU A 90 -19.00 -2.62 -32.72
CA LEU A 90 -17.98 -3.30 -31.91
C LEU A 90 -18.31 -3.23 -30.43
N LEU A 91 -18.77 -2.05 -29.97
CA LEU A 91 -19.19 -1.81 -28.59
C LEU A 91 -20.42 -2.67 -28.23
N ASP A 92 -21.41 -2.76 -29.13
CA ASP A 92 -22.60 -3.61 -28.96
C ASP A 92 -22.25 -5.10 -28.91
N LYS A 93 -21.28 -5.54 -29.72
CA LYS A 93 -20.80 -6.93 -29.69
C LYS A 93 -20.04 -7.27 -28.40
N LEU A 94 -19.21 -6.34 -27.91
CA LEU A 94 -18.49 -6.52 -26.64
C LEU A 94 -19.46 -6.50 -25.45
N GLN A 95 -20.46 -5.61 -25.46
CA GLN A 95 -21.48 -5.56 -24.43
C GLN A 95 -22.37 -6.82 -24.43
N LYS A 96 -22.72 -7.37 -25.59
CA LYS A 96 -23.47 -8.64 -25.69
C LYS A 96 -22.65 -9.81 -25.16
N ALA A 97 -21.37 -9.91 -25.54
CA ALA A 97 -20.49 -10.97 -25.07
C ALA A 97 -20.25 -10.90 -23.55
N GLU A 98 -20.13 -9.68 -22.97
CA GLU A 98 -19.99 -9.50 -21.54
C GLU A 98 -21.27 -9.81 -20.77
N LEU A 99 -22.45 -9.52 -21.37
CA LEU A 99 -23.76 -9.88 -20.82
C LEU A 99 -24.01 -11.38 -20.87
N GLU A 100 -23.61 -12.06 -21.97
CA GLU A 100 -23.69 -13.51 -22.10
C GLU A 100 -22.76 -14.20 -21.08
N ALA A 101 -21.52 -13.75 -20.91
CA ALA A 101 -20.61 -14.29 -19.94
C ALA A 101 -21.13 -14.13 -18.47
N ILE A 102 -21.76 -12.99 -18.16
CA ILE A 102 -22.40 -12.76 -16.85
C ILE A 102 -23.60 -13.69 -16.65
N LYS A 103 -24.40 -13.94 -17.69
CA LYS A 103 -25.53 -14.86 -17.62
C LYS A 103 -25.09 -16.32 -17.45
N GLU A 104 -24.07 -16.75 -18.20
CA GLU A 104 -23.51 -18.10 -18.08
C GLU A 104 -22.89 -18.32 -16.67
N GLU A 105 -22.24 -17.32 -16.10
CA GLU A 105 -21.71 -17.39 -14.72
C GLU A 105 -22.82 -17.42 -13.67
N GLN A 106 -23.95 -16.73 -13.92
CA GLN A 106 -25.12 -16.77 -13.05
C GLN A 106 -25.84 -18.11 -13.12
N GLU A 107 -26.09 -18.67 -14.33
CA GLU A 107 -26.68 -19.98 -14.52
C GLU A 107 -25.80 -21.11 -13.93
N ARG A 108 -24.48 -20.97 -14.04
CA ARG A 108 -23.54 -21.92 -13.43
C ARG A 108 -23.64 -21.90 -11.90
N LYS A 109 -23.71 -20.69 -11.29
CA LYS A 109 -23.90 -20.54 -9.83
C LYS A 109 -25.29 -20.99 -9.36
N GLU A 110 -26.33 -20.83 -10.16
CA GLU A 110 -27.66 -21.34 -9.88
C GLU A 110 -27.70 -22.87 -9.96
N ASN A 111 -27.15 -23.49 -10.99
CA ASN A 111 -27.05 -24.94 -11.16
C ASN A 111 -26.19 -25.60 -10.05
N GLU A 112 -25.11 -24.94 -9.60
CA GLU A 112 -24.31 -25.40 -8.45
C GLU A 112 -25.09 -25.28 -7.13
N SER A 113 -25.92 -24.23 -6.98
CA SER A 113 -26.78 -24.07 -5.78
C SER A 113 -27.93 -25.08 -5.76
N GLU A 114 -28.52 -25.41 -6.91
CA GLU A 114 -29.59 -26.41 -7.01
C GLU A 114 -29.07 -27.85 -6.83
N LYS A 115 -27.86 -28.16 -7.31
CA LYS A 115 -27.20 -29.43 -6.99
C LYS A 115 -26.94 -29.61 -5.50
N ARG A 116 -26.48 -28.55 -4.84
CA ARG A 116 -26.25 -28.56 -3.37
C ARG A 116 -27.54 -28.69 -2.56
N ILE A 117 -28.66 -28.15 -3.06
CA ILE A 117 -29.96 -28.30 -2.41
C ILE A 117 -30.52 -29.73 -2.62
N GLY A 118 -30.37 -30.29 -3.81
CA GLY A 118 -30.80 -31.68 -4.12
C GLY A 118 -29.99 -32.77 -3.40
N GLU A 119 -28.71 -32.51 -3.13
CA GLU A 119 -27.84 -33.41 -2.31
C GLU A 119 -28.17 -33.32 -0.82
N ASN A 120 -28.57 -32.15 -0.31
CA ASN A 120 -29.03 -31.97 1.08
C ASN A 120 -30.41 -32.62 1.32
N GLU A 121 -31.34 -32.61 0.35
CA GLU A 121 -32.66 -33.25 0.49
C GLU A 121 -32.58 -34.79 0.48
N LYS A 122 -31.60 -35.38 -0.22
CA LYS A 122 -31.35 -36.83 -0.19
C LYS A 122 -30.76 -37.34 1.13
N ASN A 123 -30.02 -36.50 1.84
CA ASN A 123 -29.43 -36.85 3.14
C ASN A 123 -30.38 -36.68 4.34
N ILE A 124 -31.52 -35.99 4.16
CA ILE A 124 -32.51 -35.81 5.27
C ILE A 124 -33.44 -36.96 5.41
N ASN A 125 -33.63 -37.80 4.36
CA ASN A 125 -34.64 -38.89 4.36
C ASN A 125 -34.15 -40.29 4.80
N SER A 126 -32.91 -40.43 5.27
CA SER A 126 -32.36 -41.74 5.66
C SER A 126 -32.04 -41.94 7.15
N GLY A 127 -32.65 -41.17 8.05
CA GLY A 127 -32.29 -41.29 9.45
C GLY A 127 -33.34 -40.88 10.49
N PHE A 128 -34.49 -41.57 10.58
CA PHE A 128 -35.35 -41.49 11.74
C PHE A 128 -35.54 -42.87 12.39
N GLY A 129 -34.93 -43.07 13.53
CA GLY A 129 -35.08 -44.19 14.44
C GLY A 129 -34.62 -43.84 15.87
N GLY A 130 -35.52 -43.34 16.65
CA GLY A 130 -35.71 -43.53 18.11
C GLY A 130 -34.67 -43.03 19.13
N GLY A 131 -35.09 -42.13 20.03
CA GLY A 131 -34.56 -42.04 21.41
C GLY A 131 -34.21 -40.63 21.91
N ASN A 132 -35.05 -40.11 22.79
CA ASN A 132 -34.96 -38.86 23.60
C ASN A 132 -33.62 -38.67 24.34
N ASN A 133 -32.97 -37.49 24.22
CA ASN A 133 -32.70 -36.55 25.33
C ASN A 133 -31.93 -35.35 24.84
N GLY A 134 -32.26 -34.16 25.37
CA GLY A 134 -31.82 -32.87 24.88
C GLY A 134 -30.32 -32.58 25.07
N GLY A 135 -29.79 -31.93 24.04
CA GLY A 135 -28.44 -31.34 24.00
C GLY A 135 -28.08 -31.02 22.57
N PHE A 136 -28.10 -29.74 22.21
CA PHE A 136 -27.71 -29.29 20.87
C PHE A 136 -26.25 -29.56 20.63
N SER A 137 -25.94 -30.54 19.78
CA SER A 137 -24.65 -30.60 19.05
C SER A 137 -24.92 -31.08 17.64
N ASN A 138 -24.95 -30.16 16.68
CA ASN A 138 -24.72 -30.48 15.28
C ASN A 138 -23.21 -30.83 15.12
N GLN A 139 -22.80 -31.98 15.62
CA GLN A 139 -21.52 -32.58 15.26
C GLN A 139 -21.76 -33.36 13.98
N ASP A 140 -21.08 -32.97 12.90
CA ASP A 140 -20.96 -33.88 11.75
C ASP A 140 -20.46 -35.24 12.27
N PRO A 141 -21.01 -36.38 11.74
CA PRO A 141 -20.53 -37.67 12.18
C PRO A 141 -19.01 -37.74 11.99
N ILE A 142 -18.30 -38.19 13.02
CA ILE A 142 -16.85 -38.38 12.95
C ILE A 142 -16.59 -39.51 11.98
N GLU A 143 -16.26 -39.18 10.72
CA GLU A 143 -15.83 -40.15 9.75
C GLU A 143 -14.35 -40.45 9.97
N MET A 144 -13.99 -41.74 9.96
CA MET A 144 -12.60 -42.18 9.97
C MET A 144 -12.26 -42.74 8.58
N ASP A 145 -11.08 -42.41 8.08
CA ASP A 145 -10.54 -43.09 6.91
C ASP A 145 -10.09 -44.54 7.26
N GLY A 146 -9.77 -45.35 6.23
CA GLY A 146 -9.31 -46.72 6.41
C GLY A 146 -7.98 -46.87 7.17
N GLU A 147 -7.31 -45.73 7.49
CA GLU A 147 -6.03 -45.65 8.22
C GLU A 147 -6.25 -45.18 9.68
N GLY A 148 -7.51 -44.91 10.10
CA GLY A 148 -7.84 -44.46 11.46
C GLY A 148 -7.71 -42.94 11.68
N ASN A 149 -7.59 -42.13 10.63
CA ASN A 149 -7.56 -40.68 10.74
C ASN A 149 -8.99 -40.10 10.74
N TYR A 150 -9.19 -39.05 11.51
CA TYR A 150 -10.47 -38.33 11.54
C TYR A 150 -10.64 -37.46 10.29
N ILE A 151 -11.72 -37.67 9.56
CA ILE A 151 -12.12 -36.82 8.43
C ILE A 151 -13.08 -35.75 8.96
N LYS A 152 -12.69 -34.47 8.88
CA LYS A 152 -13.58 -33.34 9.19
C LYS A 152 -13.73 -32.45 7.96
N SER A 153 -14.95 -31.94 7.75
CA SER A 153 -15.17 -30.92 6.70
C SER A 153 -14.35 -29.66 6.99
N VAL A 154 -13.88 -28.97 5.96
CA VAL A 154 -13.18 -27.68 6.10
C VAL A 154 -14.08 -26.66 6.83
N LYS A 155 -15.38 -26.68 6.59
CA LYS A 155 -16.37 -25.82 7.27
C LYS A 155 -16.38 -26.08 8.77
N THR A 156 -16.38 -27.34 9.22
CA THR A 156 -16.35 -27.72 10.62
C THR A 156 -15.06 -27.25 11.27
N VAL A 157 -13.89 -27.51 10.64
CA VAL A 157 -12.59 -27.05 11.15
C VAL A 157 -12.53 -25.52 11.26
N MET A 158 -13.07 -24.79 10.26
CA MET A 158 -13.13 -23.33 10.31
C MET A 158 -13.99 -22.82 11.48
N ASN A 159 -15.15 -23.43 11.71
CA ASN A 159 -16.06 -23.01 12.77
C ASN A 159 -15.55 -23.39 14.19
N GLU A 160 -14.95 -24.56 14.35
CA GLU A 160 -14.52 -25.06 15.65
C GLU A 160 -13.14 -24.56 16.08
N ALA A 161 -12.22 -24.34 15.13
CA ALA A 161 -10.84 -23.97 15.44
C ALA A 161 -10.50 -22.53 14.99
N MET A 162 -10.75 -22.17 13.73
CA MET A 162 -10.30 -20.87 13.20
C MET A 162 -11.13 -19.68 13.69
N MET A 163 -12.45 -19.83 13.83
CA MET A 163 -13.30 -18.75 14.30
C MET A 163 -13.02 -18.37 15.76
N PRO A 164 -12.99 -19.30 16.74
CA PRO A 164 -12.64 -18.95 18.12
C PRO A 164 -11.22 -18.41 18.25
N TYR A 165 -10.26 -18.98 17.49
CA TYR A 165 -8.90 -18.46 17.46
C TYR A 165 -8.84 -17.04 16.91
N SER A 166 -9.57 -16.76 15.82
CA SER A 166 -9.64 -15.42 15.23
C SER A 166 -10.26 -14.41 16.19
N GLU A 167 -11.33 -14.78 16.87
CA GLU A 167 -11.98 -13.97 17.91
C GLU A 167 -10.99 -13.63 19.03
N TYR A 168 -10.32 -14.64 19.58
CA TYR A 168 -9.30 -14.45 20.61
C TYR A 168 -8.16 -13.52 20.15
N VAL A 169 -7.64 -13.72 18.93
CA VAL A 169 -6.55 -12.86 18.38
C VAL A 169 -7.02 -11.42 18.19
N ILE A 170 -8.28 -11.20 17.82
CA ILE A 170 -8.87 -9.88 17.63
C ILE A 170 -9.12 -9.19 18.97
N LEU A 171 -9.85 -9.83 19.88
CA LEU A 171 -10.34 -9.20 21.12
C LEU A 171 -9.30 -9.18 22.24
N ASP A 172 -8.50 -10.25 22.37
CA ASP A 172 -7.65 -10.44 23.56
C ASP A 172 -6.13 -10.49 23.24
N ARG A 173 -5.70 -10.10 22.02
CA ARG A 173 -4.27 -10.07 21.68
C ARG A 173 -3.83 -8.85 20.90
N ALA A 174 -4.40 -8.59 19.72
CA ALA A 174 -3.80 -7.70 18.74
C ALA A 174 -4.33 -6.27 18.79
N LEU A 175 -5.63 -6.09 19.08
CA LEU A 175 -6.26 -4.78 19.04
C LEU A 175 -6.28 -4.11 20.42
N PRO A 176 -6.11 -2.78 20.49
CA PRO A 176 -6.28 -2.01 21.72
C PRO A 176 -7.76 -1.79 22.02
N ARG A 177 -8.10 -1.55 23.26
CA ARG A 177 -9.39 -0.94 23.65
C ARG A 177 -9.33 0.57 23.40
N VAL A 178 -10.45 1.17 22.99
CA VAL A 178 -10.50 2.62 22.74
C VAL A 178 -10.40 3.42 24.03
N GLU A 179 -10.83 2.86 25.15
CA GLU A 179 -10.90 3.50 26.47
C GLU A 179 -9.50 3.78 27.05
N ASP A 180 -8.60 2.81 27.01
CA ASP A 180 -7.26 2.92 27.62
C ASP A 180 -6.10 2.85 26.59
N GLY A 181 -6.40 2.53 25.32
CA GLY A 181 -5.39 2.44 24.27
C GLY A 181 -4.38 1.31 24.42
N LEU A 182 -4.64 0.33 25.28
CA LEU A 182 -3.73 -0.73 25.63
C LEU A 182 -4.18 -2.08 25.03
N LYS A 183 -3.20 -2.87 24.64
CA LYS A 183 -3.40 -4.30 24.39
C LYS A 183 -3.41 -5.07 25.71
N PRO A 184 -4.04 -6.26 25.77
CA PRO A 184 -4.10 -7.03 27.02
C PRO A 184 -2.73 -7.25 27.67
N VAL A 185 -1.70 -7.65 26.93
CA VAL A 185 -0.35 -7.86 27.50
C VAL A 185 0.23 -6.57 28.10
N GLN A 186 0.01 -5.42 27.48
CA GLN A 186 0.51 -4.13 27.98
C GLN A 186 -0.20 -3.75 29.28
N ARG A 187 -1.51 -3.92 29.32
CA ARG A 187 -2.34 -3.66 30.51
C ARG A 187 -1.92 -4.54 31.69
N ARG A 188 -1.70 -5.84 31.43
CA ARG A 188 -1.24 -6.81 32.44
C ARG A 188 0.15 -6.49 32.98
N ILE A 189 1.07 -6.01 32.13
CA ILE A 189 2.40 -5.55 32.54
C ILE A 189 2.29 -4.36 33.50
N LEU A 190 1.54 -3.31 33.11
CA LEU A 190 1.41 -2.11 33.94
C LEU A 190 0.69 -2.44 35.27
N TYR A 191 -0.32 -3.29 35.24
CA TYR A 191 -1.05 -3.71 36.42
C TYR A 191 -0.18 -4.55 37.37
N SER A 192 0.56 -5.55 36.88
CA SER A 192 1.52 -6.34 37.68
C SER A 192 2.59 -5.42 38.32
N MET A 193 3.14 -4.47 37.56
CA MET A 193 4.11 -3.51 38.11
C MET A 193 3.50 -2.64 39.21
N TYR A 194 2.22 -2.27 39.11
CA TYR A 194 1.50 -1.51 40.13
C TYR A 194 1.27 -2.34 41.39
N GLU A 195 0.81 -3.59 41.27
CA GLU A 195 0.65 -4.51 42.40
C GLU A 195 1.98 -4.80 43.13
N LEU A 196 3.06 -4.94 42.38
CA LEU A 196 4.41 -5.11 42.93
C LEU A 196 4.96 -3.81 43.61
N GLY A 197 4.20 -2.71 43.57
CA GLY A 197 4.56 -1.44 44.14
C GLY A 197 5.76 -0.77 43.45
N LEU A 198 5.97 -1.01 42.16
CA LEU A 198 7.11 -0.47 41.41
C LEU A 198 6.83 0.93 40.86
N THR A 199 6.46 1.83 41.76
CA THR A 199 6.17 3.24 41.47
C THR A 199 7.43 4.05 41.15
N PRO A 200 7.34 5.24 40.54
CA PRO A 200 8.50 6.05 40.12
C PRO A 200 9.42 6.46 41.29
N ASP A 201 8.91 6.57 42.48
CA ASP A 201 9.65 6.90 43.71
C ASP A 201 10.44 5.72 44.30
N LYS A 202 10.12 4.50 43.87
CA LYS A 202 10.78 3.27 44.35
C LYS A 202 12.01 2.92 43.51
N PRO A 203 12.95 2.12 44.07
CA PRO A 203 14.09 1.64 43.32
C PRO A 203 13.70 0.69 42.19
N PHE A 204 14.50 0.66 41.13
CA PHE A 204 14.35 -0.30 40.04
C PHE A 204 14.38 -1.75 40.54
N LYS A 205 13.66 -2.63 39.85
CA LYS A 205 13.69 -4.07 40.07
C LYS A 205 14.03 -4.81 38.77
N LYS A 206 14.67 -5.98 38.90
CA LYS A 206 15.00 -6.82 37.73
C LYS A 206 13.77 -7.08 36.87
N SER A 207 13.92 -6.90 35.56
CA SER A 207 12.83 -7.16 34.58
C SER A 207 12.33 -8.60 34.68
N ALA A 208 13.21 -9.55 35.07
CA ALA A 208 12.85 -10.95 35.31
C ALA A 208 11.75 -11.12 36.37
N LYS A 209 11.73 -10.26 37.41
CA LYS A 209 10.69 -10.33 38.44
C LYS A 209 9.33 -9.91 37.88
N ILE A 210 9.32 -8.87 37.06
CA ILE A 210 8.08 -8.33 36.44
C ILE A 210 7.54 -9.36 35.43
N VAL A 211 8.39 -9.83 34.52
CA VAL A 211 8.03 -10.82 33.50
C VAL A 211 7.50 -12.11 34.14
N GLY A 212 8.19 -12.60 35.19
CA GLY A 212 7.77 -13.80 35.92
C GLY A 212 6.41 -13.63 36.60
N ASP A 213 6.14 -12.46 37.22
CA ASP A 213 4.86 -12.18 37.88
C ASP A 213 3.71 -12.08 36.86
N VAL A 214 3.95 -11.42 35.71
CA VAL A 214 2.96 -11.32 34.62
C VAL A 214 2.58 -12.68 34.06
N ILE A 215 3.55 -13.56 33.82
CA ILE A 215 3.31 -14.90 33.28
C ILE A 215 2.58 -15.77 34.31
N ALA A 216 3.03 -15.73 35.55
CA ALA A 216 2.50 -16.58 36.61
C ALA A 216 1.03 -16.23 36.95
N ASN A 217 0.68 -14.94 36.87
CA ASN A 217 -0.59 -14.48 37.40
C ASN A 217 -1.63 -14.03 36.35
N TYR A 218 -1.17 -13.53 35.16
CA TYR A 218 -2.08 -12.82 34.25
C TYR A 218 -1.97 -13.22 32.77
N HIS A 219 -0.76 -13.58 32.28
CA HIS A 219 -0.56 -13.76 30.85
C HIS A 219 0.18 -15.08 30.55
N PRO A 220 -0.54 -16.20 30.34
CA PRO A 220 0.05 -17.54 30.21
C PRO A 220 0.69 -17.77 28.83
N HIS A 221 1.70 -16.94 28.49
CA HIS A 221 2.43 -16.99 27.22
C HIS A 221 3.94 -16.89 27.44
N GLY A 222 4.74 -17.05 26.39
CA GLY A 222 6.20 -17.04 26.47
C GLY A 222 6.78 -15.73 27.06
N ASP A 223 7.79 -15.88 27.90
CA ASP A 223 8.52 -14.80 28.58
C ASP A 223 9.07 -13.75 27.63
N THR A 224 9.61 -14.17 26.49
CA THR A 224 10.14 -13.28 25.45
C THR A 224 9.08 -12.32 24.91
N SER A 225 7.84 -12.77 24.74
CA SER A 225 6.75 -11.91 24.25
C SER A 225 6.38 -10.84 25.27
N VAL A 226 6.29 -11.21 26.55
CA VAL A 226 6.01 -10.27 27.64
C VAL A 226 7.16 -9.28 27.82
N TYR A 227 8.40 -9.76 27.80
CA TYR A 227 9.57 -8.90 27.91
C TYR A 227 9.67 -7.89 26.76
N ASN A 228 9.50 -8.33 25.51
CA ASN A 228 9.54 -7.46 24.34
C ASN A 228 8.43 -6.42 24.37
N ALA A 229 7.23 -6.76 24.88
CA ALA A 229 6.15 -5.80 25.08
C ALA A 229 6.55 -4.74 26.14
N MET A 230 7.11 -5.15 27.27
CA MET A 230 7.61 -4.24 28.30
C MET A 230 8.74 -3.34 27.77
N VAL A 231 9.67 -3.90 26.99
CA VAL A 231 10.77 -3.14 26.37
C VAL A 231 10.21 -2.01 25.51
N LYS A 232 9.22 -2.28 24.64
CA LYS A 232 8.58 -1.25 23.81
C LYS A 232 7.96 -0.13 24.62
N LEU A 233 7.36 -0.42 25.77
CA LEU A 233 6.80 0.59 26.68
C LEU A 233 7.87 1.48 27.34
N ALA A 234 9.14 1.04 27.34
CA ALA A 234 10.26 1.79 27.91
C ALA A 234 11.09 2.59 26.87
N GLN A 235 10.94 2.28 25.55
CA GLN A 235 11.74 2.89 24.49
C GLN A 235 11.21 4.29 24.14
N ASP A 236 12.07 5.30 24.18
CA ASP A 236 11.75 6.71 23.90
C ASP A 236 11.58 7.02 22.40
N PHE A 237 12.08 6.15 21.55
CA PHE A 237 11.89 6.21 20.10
C PHE A 237 10.64 5.46 19.61
N ASN A 238 9.98 4.66 20.47
CA ASN A 238 8.73 3.98 20.17
C ASN A 238 7.51 4.63 20.82
N MET A 239 7.67 5.15 22.07
CA MET A 239 6.58 5.72 22.84
C MET A 239 6.69 7.24 22.86
N ARG A 240 5.59 7.93 22.55
CA ARG A 240 5.53 9.40 22.65
C ARG A 240 5.59 9.85 24.11
N GLU A 241 4.85 9.12 24.98
CA GLU A 241 4.95 9.18 26.44
C GLU A 241 5.32 7.80 26.97
N ARG A 242 6.53 7.65 27.52
CA ARG A 242 6.97 6.36 28.06
C ARG A 242 6.14 5.94 29.27
N LEU A 243 5.72 4.69 29.28
CA LEU A 243 4.94 4.12 30.39
C LEU A 243 5.82 3.31 31.35
N VAL A 244 6.98 2.86 30.91
CA VAL A 244 7.96 2.14 31.73
C VAL A 244 9.27 2.91 31.72
N MET A 245 9.94 3.01 32.86
CA MET A 245 11.32 3.47 32.99
C MET A 245 12.24 2.25 33.01
N GLY A 246 13.16 2.18 32.06
CA GLY A 246 14.17 1.13 31.97
C GLY A 246 15.52 1.60 32.50
N HIS A 247 16.28 0.67 33.10
CA HIS A 247 17.69 0.83 33.46
C HIS A 247 18.51 -0.33 32.86
N GLY A 248 19.51 0.01 32.07
CA GLY A 248 20.28 -0.93 31.25
C GLY A 248 20.00 -0.75 29.76
N ASN A 249 20.35 -1.74 28.94
CA ASN A 249 20.13 -1.70 27.49
C ASN A 249 18.73 -2.22 27.15
N PHE A 250 17.86 -1.33 26.68
CA PHE A 250 16.51 -1.60 26.16
C PHE A 250 16.43 -1.53 24.63
N GLY A 251 17.55 -1.69 23.92
CA GLY A 251 17.62 -1.55 22.47
C GLY A 251 17.91 -0.12 22.03
N SER A 252 18.14 0.06 20.72
CA SER A 252 18.47 1.35 20.10
C SER A 252 17.69 1.58 18.81
N VAL A 253 17.76 2.80 18.28
CA VAL A 253 17.24 3.17 16.96
C VAL A 253 18.01 2.50 15.81
N ASP A 254 19.19 1.96 16.10
CA ASP A 254 20.01 1.18 15.17
C ASP A 254 19.53 -0.26 15.00
N GLY A 255 18.50 -0.65 15.78
CA GLY A 255 17.95 -2.00 15.74
C GLY A 255 18.66 -2.98 16.65
N ASP A 256 19.55 -2.53 17.53
CA ASP A 256 20.15 -3.40 18.54
C ASP A 256 19.06 -4.01 19.41
N PRO A 257 19.14 -5.32 19.69
CA PRO A 257 18.19 -5.97 20.59
C PRO A 257 18.41 -5.51 22.04
N PRO A 258 17.36 -5.54 22.88
CA PRO A 258 17.53 -5.32 24.30
C PRO A 258 18.38 -6.41 24.93
N ALA A 259 19.11 -6.07 25.98
CA ALA A 259 19.80 -7.08 26.80
C ALA A 259 18.77 -8.04 27.42
N ALA A 260 19.17 -9.29 27.70
CA ALA A 260 18.28 -10.27 28.33
C ALA A 260 17.69 -9.74 29.65
N TYR A 261 16.43 -10.06 29.95
CA TYR A 261 15.66 -9.53 31.07
C TYR A 261 16.29 -9.78 32.45
N ARG A 262 17.23 -10.70 32.59
CA ARG A 262 18.01 -10.93 33.82
C ARG A 262 19.02 -9.81 34.11
N TYR A 263 19.42 -9.03 33.09
CA TYR A 263 20.36 -7.91 33.24
C TYR A 263 19.67 -6.57 33.40
N THR A 264 18.54 -6.36 32.76
CA THR A 264 17.79 -5.10 32.77
C THR A 264 16.95 -4.94 34.05
N GLU A 265 16.63 -3.70 34.37
CA GLU A 265 15.77 -3.33 35.49
C GLU A 265 14.70 -2.35 35.02
N ALA A 266 13.52 -2.40 35.64
CA ALA A 266 12.41 -1.54 35.25
C ALA A 266 11.57 -1.10 36.44
N LYS A 267 10.83 -0.01 36.26
CA LYS A 267 9.77 0.50 37.14
C LYS A 267 8.76 1.30 36.32
N LEU A 268 7.60 1.61 36.90
CA LEU A 268 6.59 2.45 36.26
C LEU A 268 7.13 3.87 36.02
N ASN A 269 6.70 4.51 34.94
CA ASN A 269 6.94 5.93 34.73
C ASN A 269 5.81 6.77 35.38
N SER A 270 6.02 8.05 35.56
CA SER A 270 5.03 8.96 36.17
C SER A 270 3.75 9.03 35.31
N ALA A 271 3.86 8.96 33.97
CA ALA A 271 2.70 8.95 33.08
C ALA A 271 1.83 7.70 33.26
N SER A 272 2.41 6.53 33.55
CA SER A 272 1.62 5.31 33.76
C SER A 272 0.80 5.32 35.05
N LEU A 273 1.22 6.08 36.05
CA LEU A 273 0.40 6.27 37.26
C LEU A 273 -0.93 6.99 36.95
N GLU A 274 -0.97 7.85 35.92
CA GLU A 274 -2.20 8.49 35.49
C GLU A 274 -3.15 7.53 34.72
N LEU A 275 -2.61 6.43 34.17
CA LEU A 275 -3.42 5.36 33.61
C LEU A 275 -4.03 4.47 34.70
N LEU A 276 -3.33 4.28 35.82
CA LEU A 276 -3.66 3.36 36.90
C LEU A 276 -4.41 4.01 38.07
N ARG A 277 -4.44 5.34 38.13
CA ARG A 277 -5.01 6.12 39.23
C ARG A 277 -6.50 5.79 39.42
N ASP A 278 -6.92 5.71 40.66
CA ASP A 278 -8.29 5.39 41.09
C ASP A 278 -8.77 3.95 40.78
N LEU A 279 -7.85 3.03 40.43
CA LEU A 279 -8.16 1.64 40.15
C LEU A 279 -8.76 0.91 41.36
N ASP A 280 -8.38 1.32 42.57
CA ASP A 280 -8.86 0.82 43.87
C ASP A 280 -10.24 1.34 44.27
N LYS A 281 -10.88 2.20 43.47
CA LYS A 281 -12.16 2.85 43.76
C LYS A 281 -13.33 2.33 42.93
N GLU A 282 -13.34 1.06 42.60
CA GLU A 282 -14.39 0.41 41.79
C GLU A 282 -14.74 1.11 40.47
N THR A 283 -13.75 1.77 39.86
CA THR A 283 -13.95 2.56 38.65
C THR A 283 -14.06 1.74 37.39
N VAL A 284 -13.49 0.53 37.38
CA VAL A 284 -13.45 -0.39 36.23
C VAL A 284 -14.09 -1.73 36.56
N LYS A 285 -14.38 -2.53 35.54
CA LYS A 285 -14.76 -3.92 35.69
C LYS A 285 -13.53 -4.78 35.92
N TRP A 286 -13.72 -5.86 36.68
CA TRP A 286 -12.71 -6.85 37.02
C TRP A 286 -13.16 -8.21 36.52
N SER A 287 -12.27 -8.95 35.92
CA SER A 287 -12.49 -10.34 35.50
C SER A 287 -11.50 -11.26 36.21
N TYR A 288 -11.83 -12.56 36.27
CA TYR A 288 -10.88 -13.55 36.68
C TYR A 288 -9.75 -13.67 35.66
N ASN A 289 -8.53 -13.97 36.15
CA ASN A 289 -7.40 -14.34 35.33
C ASN A 289 -7.64 -15.72 34.68
N PHE A 290 -6.65 -16.21 33.92
CA PHE A 290 -6.73 -17.45 33.13
C PHE A 290 -6.98 -18.73 33.97
N ASP A 291 -6.66 -18.75 35.26
CA ASP A 291 -6.80 -19.90 36.19
C ASP A 291 -7.77 -19.64 37.35
N ASP A 292 -8.56 -18.58 37.29
CA ASP A 292 -9.52 -18.12 38.28
C ASP A 292 -8.94 -17.85 39.70
N SER A 293 -7.61 -17.74 39.81
CA SER A 293 -6.91 -17.55 41.10
C SER A 293 -6.84 -16.08 41.55
N LYS A 294 -6.88 -15.14 40.56
CA LYS A 294 -6.80 -13.69 40.82
C LYS A 294 -7.77 -12.90 39.94
N PHE A 295 -7.93 -11.63 40.28
CA PHE A 295 -8.65 -10.68 39.46
C PHE A 295 -7.70 -9.80 38.68
N GLU A 296 -8.06 -9.45 37.46
CA GLU A 296 -7.39 -8.46 36.62
C GLU A 296 -8.39 -7.41 36.11
N PRO A 297 -7.96 -6.15 35.90
CA PRO A 297 -8.85 -5.12 35.37
C PRO A 297 -9.08 -5.31 33.86
N ASP A 298 -10.33 -5.28 33.40
CA ASP A 298 -10.70 -5.35 31.98
C ASP A 298 -10.11 -4.16 31.18
N MET A 299 -10.00 -3.02 31.84
CA MET A 299 -9.42 -1.78 31.30
C MET A 299 -8.88 -0.90 32.42
N LEU A 300 -7.99 0.04 32.11
CA LEU A 300 -7.45 0.99 33.09
C LEU A 300 -8.24 2.30 33.05
N PRO A 301 -8.32 3.06 34.21
CA PRO A 301 -9.00 4.36 34.24
C PRO A 301 -8.50 5.39 33.24
N SER A 302 -7.19 5.38 32.89
CA SER A 302 -6.58 6.12 31.78
C SER A 302 -6.95 7.60 31.68
N ARG A 303 -6.49 8.43 32.61
CA ARG A 303 -6.84 9.86 32.73
C ARG A 303 -6.37 10.76 31.57
N PHE A 304 -5.63 10.26 30.61
CA PHE A 304 -5.31 10.92 29.33
C PHE A 304 -5.57 9.95 28.16
N PRO A 305 -5.84 10.45 26.93
CA PRO A 305 -6.23 9.62 25.79
C PRO A 305 -5.02 8.86 25.21
N ASN A 306 -4.59 7.80 25.92
CA ASN A 306 -3.39 7.04 25.61
C ASN A 306 -3.37 6.47 24.18
N ILE A 307 -4.53 6.10 23.63
CA ILE A 307 -4.65 5.60 22.26
C ILE A 307 -4.21 6.65 21.21
N LEU A 308 -4.48 7.92 21.46
CA LEU A 308 -4.01 9.03 20.59
C LEU A 308 -2.56 9.36 20.90
N VAL A 309 -2.20 9.49 22.18
CA VAL A 309 -0.86 9.95 22.60
C VAL A 309 0.22 8.98 22.15
N ASN A 310 0.10 7.71 22.47
CA ASN A 310 1.14 6.72 22.18
C ASN A 310 0.90 5.94 20.88
N GLY A 311 -0.32 6.00 20.33
CA GLY A 311 -0.65 5.18 19.19
C GLY A 311 -0.54 3.68 19.48
N THR A 312 -0.73 2.86 18.47
CA THR A 312 -0.53 1.41 18.58
C THR A 312 -0.54 0.79 17.19
N MET A 313 0.20 -0.28 17.01
CA MET A 313 0.16 -1.10 15.79
C MET A 313 -0.12 -2.55 16.16
N GLY A 314 -1.04 -3.19 15.44
CA GLY A 314 -1.41 -4.59 15.67
C GLY A 314 -1.90 -5.27 14.41
N ILE A 315 -1.57 -6.56 14.27
CA ILE A 315 -2.00 -7.40 13.16
C ILE A 315 -2.80 -8.55 13.75
N ALA A 316 -4.09 -8.62 13.41
CA ALA A 316 -5.00 -9.70 13.77
C ALA A 316 -5.38 -10.52 12.52
N VAL A 317 -6.26 -11.49 12.67
CA VAL A 317 -6.77 -12.28 11.55
C VAL A 317 -7.78 -11.45 10.75
N GLY A 318 -7.45 -11.13 9.49
CA GLY A 318 -8.30 -10.35 8.61
C GLY A 318 -8.40 -8.85 8.91
N ILE A 319 -7.91 -8.37 10.06
CA ILE A 319 -7.98 -6.99 10.52
C ILE A 319 -6.61 -6.53 11.03
N ALA A 320 -6.22 -5.32 10.72
CA ALA A 320 -5.02 -4.69 11.28
C ALA A 320 -5.36 -3.32 11.86
N THR A 321 -4.59 -2.87 12.83
CA THR A 321 -4.68 -1.54 13.41
C THR A 321 -3.35 -0.82 13.33
N ASN A 322 -3.38 0.48 13.06
CA ASN A 322 -2.20 1.34 13.10
C ASN A 322 -2.59 2.78 13.44
N PHE A 323 -2.48 3.13 14.70
CA PHE A 323 -2.70 4.48 15.21
C PHE A 323 -1.37 5.23 15.23
N ALA A 324 -1.36 6.43 14.68
CA ALA A 324 -0.21 7.33 14.83
C ALA A 324 -0.17 7.95 16.24
N CYS A 325 1.03 8.27 16.72
CA CYS A 325 1.23 8.99 17.98
C CYS A 325 0.89 10.48 17.81
N HIS A 326 0.45 11.13 18.91
CA HIS A 326 0.13 12.56 18.95
C HIS A 326 0.72 13.23 20.17
N ASN A 327 0.84 14.55 20.12
CA ASN A 327 1.26 15.33 21.27
C ASN A 327 0.22 15.25 22.39
N LEU A 328 0.69 15.03 23.63
CA LEU A 328 -0.19 14.89 24.81
C LEU A 328 -1.05 16.14 25.03
N ALA A 329 -0.44 17.32 24.98
CA ALA A 329 -1.16 18.58 25.22
C ALA A 329 -2.22 18.84 24.15
N GLU A 330 -1.89 18.63 22.87
CA GLU A 330 -2.83 18.77 21.76
C GLU A 330 -3.98 17.74 21.85
N SER A 331 -3.68 16.50 22.27
CA SER A 331 -4.70 15.44 22.46
C SER A 331 -5.67 15.77 23.59
N ILE A 332 -5.17 16.33 24.70
CA ILE A 332 -6.00 16.81 25.81
C ILE A 332 -6.86 17.99 25.36
N ASP A 333 -6.26 18.98 24.67
CA ASP A 333 -7.01 20.12 24.15
C ASP A 333 -8.12 19.70 23.18
N ALA A 334 -7.90 18.67 22.36
CA ALA A 334 -8.92 18.11 21.48
C ALA A 334 -10.08 17.45 22.28
N CYS A 335 -9.77 16.73 23.36
CA CYS A 335 -10.79 16.18 24.26
C CYS A 335 -11.62 17.30 24.92
N ILE A 336 -10.97 18.36 25.38
CA ILE A 336 -11.64 19.51 26.00
C ILE A 336 -12.53 20.23 24.96
N ALA A 337 -12.03 20.48 23.77
CA ALA A 337 -12.79 21.10 22.68
C ALA A 337 -14.03 20.26 22.32
N TYR A 338 -13.90 18.92 22.29
CA TYR A 338 -15.02 18.03 22.05
C TYR A 338 -16.05 18.05 23.20
N ILE A 339 -15.61 18.08 24.48
CA ILE A 339 -16.52 18.20 25.63
C ILE A 339 -17.29 19.53 25.57
N ASP A 340 -16.63 20.62 25.15
CA ASP A 340 -17.26 21.95 25.06
C ASP A 340 -18.22 22.08 23.88
N ASN A 341 -17.93 21.38 22.77
CA ASN A 341 -18.78 21.31 21.59
C ASN A 341 -18.78 19.89 20.98
N PRO A 342 -19.74 19.03 21.34
CA PRO A 342 -19.83 17.67 20.78
C PRO A 342 -20.04 17.62 19.26
N ASN A 343 -20.51 18.70 18.65
CA ASN A 343 -20.74 18.82 17.21
C ASN A 343 -19.59 19.52 16.47
N ILE A 344 -18.41 19.63 17.08
CA ILE A 344 -17.23 20.24 16.50
C ILE A 344 -16.82 19.52 15.20
N SER A 345 -16.46 20.28 14.18
CA SER A 345 -15.96 19.70 12.91
C SER A 345 -14.51 19.25 13.01
N VAL A 346 -14.10 18.34 12.11
CA VAL A 346 -12.70 17.88 12.02
C VAL A 346 -11.76 19.06 11.70
N ASP A 347 -12.19 20.01 10.87
CA ASP A 347 -11.39 21.20 10.53
C ASP A 347 -11.14 22.10 11.75
N GLU A 348 -12.12 22.23 12.64
CA GLU A 348 -11.95 22.97 13.88
C GLU A 348 -11.04 22.22 14.87
N LEU A 349 -11.19 20.88 14.96
CA LEU A 349 -10.31 20.05 15.78
C LEU A 349 -8.85 20.11 15.30
N MET A 350 -8.61 20.17 14.00
CA MET A 350 -7.25 20.27 13.44
C MET A 350 -6.54 21.60 13.76
N LYS A 351 -7.27 22.64 14.18
CA LYS A 351 -6.64 23.86 14.70
C LYS A 351 -5.95 23.61 16.04
N VAL A 352 -6.43 22.65 16.82
CA VAL A 352 -5.93 22.26 18.14
C VAL A 352 -5.01 21.03 18.03
N LEU A 353 -5.50 19.94 17.43
CA LEU A 353 -4.75 18.71 17.16
C LEU A 353 -4.25 18.75 15.70
N LYS A 354 -3.08 19.34 15.48
CA LYS A 354 -2.55 19.63 14.14
C LYS A 354 -2.28 18.41 13.28
N GLY A 355 -1.99 17.28 13.91
CA GLY A 355 -1.63 16.03 13.24
C GLY A 355 -0.77 15.13 14.11
N PRO A 356 -0.31 13.98 13.62
CA PRO A 356 0.59 13.09 14.32
C PRO A 356 1.87 13.79 14.83
N ASP A 357 2.39 13.31 15.95
CA ASP A 357 3.62 13.81 16.59
C ASP A 357 4.45 12.60 17.04
N PHE A 358 5.40 12.20 16.18
CA PHE A 358 6.18 10.99 16.40
C PHE A 358 7.33 11.20 17.39
N PRO A 359 7.68 10.16 18.18
CA PRO A 359 8.80 10.24 19.14
C PRO A 359 10.13 10.65 18.50
N THR A 360 10.39 10.19 17.28
CA THR A 360 11.62 10.45 16.52
C THR A 360 11.65 11.79 15.80
N GLY A 361 10.57 12.60 15.90
CA GLY A 361 10.47 13.89 15.20
C GLY A 361 10.12 13.72 13.74
N ALA A 362 11.01 14.12 12.83
CA ALA A 362 10.85 14.09 11.39
C ALA A 362 9.81 15.11 10.85
N ILE A 363 9.53 15.04 9.55
CA ILE A 363 8.66 15.99 8.83
C ILE A 363 7.52 15.24 8.18
N ILE A 364 6.27 15.62 8.49
CA ILE A 364 5.10 15.16 7.75
C ILE A 364 4.85 16.12 6.60
N VAL A 365 4.63 15.58 5.40
CA VAL A 365 4.41 16.34 4.17
C VAL A 365 2.96 16.18 3.72
N GLY A 366 2.26 17.33 3.63
CA GLY A 366 0.84 17.39 3.27
C GLY A 366 -0.10 17.24 4.46
N THR A 367 -1.20 17.98 4.46
CA THR A 367 -2.24 17.99 5.50
C THR A 367 -3.50 17.25 5.09
N ASP A 368 -3.75 17.08 3.79
CA ASP A 368 -4.99 16.51 3.25
C ASP A 368 -5.19 15.05 3.67
N GLU A 369 -4.13 14.25 3.63
CA GLU A 369 -4.20 12.85 4.07
C GLU A 369 -4.34 12.71 5.59
N ILE A 370 -3.86 13.69 6.39
CA ILE A 370 -4.13 13.76 7.84
C ILE A 370 -5.63 14.00 8.06
N LYS A 371 -6.20 15.00 7.37
CA LYS A 371 -7.63 15.33 7.45
C LYS A 371 -8.47 14.11 7.08
N LYS A 372 -8.19 13.49 5.97
CA LYS A 372 -8.87 12.27 5.51
C LYS A 372 -8.79 11.13 6.53
N ALA A 373 -7.62 10.93 7.15
CA ALA A 373 -7.47 9.93 8.22
C ALA A 373 -8.35 10.24 9.42
N TYR A 374 -8.46 11.51 9.81
CA TYR A 374 -9.31 11.94 10.93
C TYR A 374 -10.81 11.84 10.64
N GLU A 375 -11.22 12.06 9.38
CA GLU A 375 -12.62 11.93 8.94
C GLU A 375 -13.05 10.48 8.77
N THR A 376 -12.16 9.61 8.24
CA THR A 376 -12.54 8.26 7.81
C THR A 376 -11.95 7.13 8.64
N GLY A 377 -11.01 7.42 9.53
CA GLY A 377 -10.22 6.41 10.23
C GLY A 377 -9.11 5.76 9.39
N LYS A 378 -8.95 6.14 8.11
CA LYS A 378 -7.93 5.59 7.19
C LYS A 378 -7.24 6.70 6.41
N GLY A 379 -5.91 6.62 6.28
CA GLY A 379 -5.11 7.56 5.49
C GLY A 379 -3.70 7.06 5.26
N LYS A 380 -2.95 7.76 4.40
CA LYS A 380 -1.54 7.46 4.11
C LYS A 380 -0.74 8.75 4.17
N ILE A 381 -0.05 8.98 5.27
CA ILE A 381 0.79 10.17 5.45
C ILE A 381 2.23 9.90 4.99
N THR A 382 2.87 10.90 4.40
CA THR A 382 4.28 10.85 4.00
C THR A 382 5.13 11.46 5.10
N ILE A 383 6.13 10.71 5.56
CA ILE A 383 7.09 11.14 6.60
C ILE A 383 8.47 11.21 5.97
N ARG A 384 9.15 12.36 6.10
CA ARG A 384 10.53 12.61 5.65
C ARG A 384 11.46 12.80 6.82
N ALA A 385 12.68 12.28 6.69
CA ALA A 385 13.79 12.61 7.57
C ALA A 385 14.05 14.12 7.55
N LYS A 386 14.50 14.67 8.66
CA LYS A 386 15.00 16.03 8.72
C LYS A 386 16.47 16.05 8.33
N ILE A 387 16.78 16.79 7.27
CA ILE A 387 18.13 16.91 6.71
C ILE A 387 18.49 18.39 6.70
N ASP A 388 19.57 18.71 7.38
CA ASP A 388 20.15 20.04 7.41
C ASP A 388 21.42 20.07 6.55
N ILE A 389 21.73 21.22 5.92
CA ILE A 389 22.90 21.39 5.05
C ILE A 389 23.92 22.22 5.81
N GLU A 390 25.13 21.66 6.03
CA GLU A 390 26.25 22.35 6.67
C GLU A 390 27.44 22.46 5.73
N ASN A 391 28.12 23.61 5.72
CA ASN A 391 29.38 23.77 5.02
C ASN A 391 30.52 23.12 5.83
N ALA A 392 31.28 22.24 5.18
CA ALA A 392 32.41 21.56 5.76
C ALA A 392 33.76 22.21 5.33
N LYS A 393 34.87 21.78 5.96
CA LYS A 393 36.22 22.18 5.57
C LYS A 393 36.49 21.81 4.10
N ASN A 394 37.35 22.59 3.41
CA ASN A 394 37.74 22.41 2.01
C ASN A 394 36.55 22.52 1.03
N ASP A 395 35.66 23.46 1.26
CA ASP A 395 34.49 23.73 0.42
C ASP A 395 33.55 22.49 0.18
N LYS A 396 33.63 21.46 1.00
CA LYS A 396 32.71 20.32 1.00
C LYS A 396 31.41 20.70 1.67
N ILE A 397 30.35 19.95 1.35
CA ILE A 397 29.01 20.12 1.91
C ILE A 397 28.66 18.85 2.69
N ASN A 398 28.19 18.99 3.91
CA ASN A 398 27.66 17.90 4.69
C ASN A 398 26.13 17.97 4.73
N LEU A 399 25.48 16.87 4.39
CA LEU A 399 24.06 16.66 4.68
C LEU A 399 23.97 15.97 6.02
N ILE A 400 23.34 16.63 6.98
CA ILE A 400 23.19 16.15 8.36
C ILE A 400 21.77 15.62 8.54
N ILE A 401 21.63 14.33 8.75
CA ILE A 401 20.35 13.71 9.07
C ILE A 401 20.22 13.69 10.59
N SER A 402 19.39 14.58 11.13
CA SER A 402 19.17 14.74 12.56
C SER A 402 17.96 13.97 13.10
N GLU A 403 16.97 13.70 12.24
CA GLU A 403 15.74 12.99 12.60
C GLU A 403 15.37 12.00 11.49
N PHE A 404 15.14 10.74 11.86
CA PHE A 404 14.68 9.67 10.94
C PHE A 404 13.17 9.47 11.02
N PRO A 405 12.51 9.01 9.95
CA PRO A 405 11.08 8.68 10.01
C PRO A 405 10.79 7.61 11.06
N TYR A 406 9.64 7.71 11.69
CA TYR A 406 9.21 6.78 12.74
C TYR A 406 9.19 5.33 12.27
N GLY A 407 9.81 4.45 13.04
CA GLY A 407 9.90 3.01 12.76
C GLY A 407 11.01 2.61 11.78
N VAL A 408 11.80 3.56 11.27
CA VAL A 408 12.97 3.27 10.41
C VAL A 408 14.17 2.90 11.28
N ASN A 409 14.85 1.82 10.93
CA ASN A 409 16.14 1.44 11.50
C ASN A 409 17.23 2.34 10.90
N LYS A 410 17.91 3.13 11.76
CA LYS A 410 18.92 4.11 11.33
C LYS A 410 20.11 3.44 10.63
N ALA A 411 20.68 2.39 11.21
CA ALA A 411 21.85 1.70 10.67
C ALA A 411 21.54 1.09 9.28
N MET A 412 20.42 0.39 9.13
CA MET A 412 20.00 -0.17 7.85
C MET A 412 19.70 0.91 6.80
N CYS A 413 19.14 2.04 7.21
CA CYS A 413 18.88 3.17 6.31
C CYS A 413 20.20 3.76 5.78
N ILE A 414 21.20 3.96 6.66
CA ILE A 414 22.54 4.44 6.30
C ILE A 414 23.24 3.45 5.37
N GLN A 415 23.20 2.15 5.68
CA GLN A 415 23.73 1.10 4.82
C GLN A 415 23.08 1.13 3.43
N LYS A 416 21.77 1.24 3.35
CA LYS A 416 21.05 1.34 2.07
C LYS A 416 21.46 2.57 1.26
N ILE A 417 21.74 3.69 1.93
CA ILE A 417 22.25 4.90 1.26
C ILE A 417 23.66 4.65 0.68
N ASP A 418 24.52 3.96 1.41
CA ASP A 418 25.86 3.59 0.93
C ASP A 418 25.77 2.62 -0.28
N GLU A 419 24.91 1.61 -0.21
CA GLU A 419 24.63 0.69 -1.33
C GLU A 419 24.10 1.43 -2.56
N LEU A 420 23.20 2.41 -2.38
CA LEU A 420 22.71 3.27 -3.46
C LEU A 420 23.86 4.09 -4.08
N ALA A 421 24.75 4.67 -3.26
CA ALA A 421 25.89 5.43 -3.74
C ALA A 421 26.89 4.56 -4.51
N GLN A 422 27.14 3.33 -4.06
CA GLN A 422 28.02 2.37 -4.73
C GLN A 422 27.45 1.85 -6.05
N ASN A 423 26.15 1.59 -6.12
CA ASN A 423 25.48 1.05 -7.29
C ASN A 423 25.19 2.14 -8.35
N ASN A 424 25.04 3.40 -7.94
CA ASN A 424 24.71 4.53 -8.83
C ASN A 424 25.83 5.56 -8.87
N LYS A 425 27.07 5.10 -9.08
CA LYS A 425 28.28 5.95 -9.10
C LYS A 425 28.21 7.14 -10.06
N ASP A 426 27.46 7.03 -11.14
CA ASP A 426 27.31 8.11 -12.11
C ASP A 426 26.39 9.23 -11.57
N THR A 427 25.34 8.86 -10.83
CA THR A 427 24.36 9.83 -10.25
C THR A 427 24.82 10.37 -8.91
N LEU A 428 25.37 9.51 -8.06
CA LEU A 428 25.77 9.81 -6.70
C LEU A 428 27.29 9.94 -6.51
N SER A 429 28.04 10.17 -7.61
CA SER A 429 29.52 10.37 -7.59
C SER A 429 29.98 11.55 -6.72
N CYS A 430 29.08 12.42 -6.34
CA CYS A 430 29.35 13.51 -5.42
C CYS A 430 29.36 13.09 -3.96
N ILE A 431 28.79 11.98 -3.57
CA ILE A 431 28.91 11.44 -2.22
C ILE A 431 30.34 10.92 -2.05
N THR A 432 31.07 11.48 -1.08
CA THR A 432 32.47 11.09 -0.81
C THR A 432 32.62 10.26 0.43
N ASP A 433 31.73 10.43 1.40
CA ASP A 433 31.79 9.76 2.69
C ASP A 433 30.40 9.70 3.33
N ILE A 434 30.12 8.61 4.02
CA ILE A 434 28.88 8.39 4.78
C ILE A 434 29.29 7.83 6.14
N ARG A 435 28.94 8.52 7.23
CA ARG A 435 29.29 8.11 8.57
C ARG A 435 28.20 8.44 9.59
N ASP A 436 28.17 7.69 10.65
CA ASP A 436 27.32 7.95 11.80
C ASP A 436 28.14 8.62 12.90
N GLU A 437 27.77 9.85 13.26
CA GLU A 437 28.35 10.67 14.31
C GLU A 437 27.36 10.79 15.51
N SER A 438 26.33 9.94 15.57
CA SER A 438 25.34 9.97 16.65
C SER A 438 26.00 9.72 18.01
N ASP A 439 25.63 10.51 18.99
CA ASP A 439 26.13 10.43 20.36
C ASP A 439 25.00 10.62 21.39
N ARG A 440 25.36 10.80 22.66
CA ARG A 440 24.40 11.08 23.75
C ARG A 440 23.57 12.36 23.57
N ASN A 441 23.99 13.27 22.67
CA ASN A 441 23.30 14.53 22.42
C ASN A 441 22.22 14.38 21.33
N GLY A 442 22.22 13.27 20.61
CA GLY A 442 21.20 12.97 19.60
C GLY A 442 21.74 12.26 18.36
N THR A 443 20.85 12.06 17.42
CA THR A 443 21.12 11.44 16.13
C THR A 443 21.84 12.43 15.20
N ARG A 444 22.94 12.00 14.58
CA ARG A 444 23.71 12.78 13.62
C ARG A 444 24.35 11.85 12.58
N ALA A 445 23.62 11.49 11.52
CA ALA A 445 24.19 10.79 10.38
C ALA A 445 24.66 11.83 9.35
N VAL A 446 25.88 11.69 8.83
CA VAL A 446 26.55 12.69 7.97
C VAL A 446 26.85 12.09 6.62
N ILE A 447 26.38 12.74 5.56
CA ILE A 447 26.73 12.41 4.16
C ILE A 447 27.54 13.59 3.61
N THR A 448 28.81 13.35 3.28
CA THR A 448 29.72 14.39 2.77
C THR A 448 29.68 14.44 1.26
N LEU A 449 29.39 15.60 0.69
CA LEU A 449 29.33 15.87 -0.74
C LEU A 449 30.56 16.66 -1.21
N LYS A 450 30.89 16.52 -2.53
CA LYS A 450 31.86 17.38 -3.23
C LYS A 450 31.30 18.80 -3.43
N LYS A 451 32.19 19.79 -3.64
CA LYS A 451 31.84 21.20 -3.81
C LYS A 451 30.82 21.49 -4.93
N ASP A 452 30.97 20.81 -6.06
CA ASP A 452 30.21 21.14 -7.29
C ASP A 452 28.89 20.38 -7.42
N CYS A 453 28.32 19.91 -6.32
CA CYS A 453 27.09 19.16 -6.30
C CYS A 453 25.91 20.02 -5.85
N ASP A 454 24.75 19.77 -6.42
CA ASP A 454 23.47 20.33 -5.94
C ASP A 454 22.93 19.49 -4.78
N PRO A 455 23.01 20.01 -3.53
CA PRO A 455 22.59 19.24 -2.35
C PRO A 455 21.11 18.87 -2.39
N GLN A 456 20.25 19.77 -2.93
CA GLN A 456 18.81 19.56 -2.94
C GLN A 456 18.42 18.40 -3.86
N LYS A 457 19.05 18.26 -5.01
CA LYS A 457 18.81 17.13 -5.92
C LYS A 457 19.27 15.80 -5.35
N ILE A 458 20.38 15.80 -4.58
CA ILE A 458 20.81 14.60 -3.86
C ILE A 458 19.79 14.24 -2.77
N ILE A 459 19.34 15.21 -1.96
CA ILE A 459 18.33 15.00 -0.92
C ILE A 459 17.06 14.41 -1.55
N ASN A 460 16.58 14.97 -2.65
CA ASN A 460 15.38 14.48 -3.36
C ASN A 460 15.59 13.06 -3.90
N TYR A 461 16.77 12.75 -4.41
CA TYR A 461 17.12 11.39 -4.85
C TYR A 461 17.07 10.41 -3.67
N LEU A 462 17.68 10.77 -2.53
CA LEU A 462 17.69 9.94 -1.34
C LEU A 462 16.29 9.76 -0.76
N TYR A 463 15.44 10.78 -0.74
CA TYR A 463 14.03 10.65 -0.35
C TYR A 463 13.27 9.68 -1.23
N LYS A 464 13.55 9.65 -2.54
CA LYS A 464 12.84 8.79 -3.49
C LYS A 464 13.27 7.32 -3.42
N TYR A 465 14.55 7.05 -3.16
CA TYR A 465 15.14 5.71 -3.30
C TYR A 465 15.63 5.09 -2.00
N SER A 466 15.54 5.79 -0.87
CA SER A 466 15.89 5.27 0.45
C SER A 466 14.73 5.40 1.45
N ASP A 467 14.94 4.90 2.69
CA ASP A 467 13.95 4.97 3.75
C ASP A 467 13.95 6.33 4.49
N LEU A 468 14.65 7.34 3.94
CA LEU A 468 14.58 8.73 4.42
C LEU A 468 13.22 9.37 4.13
N GLN A 469 12.42 8.81 3.24
CA GLN A 469 11.01 9.10 3.08
C GLN A 469 10.23 7.80 3.09
N ILE A 470 9.23 7.70 3.96
CA ILE A 470 8.32 6.54 4.04
C ILE A 470 6.87 6.99 3.99
N THR A 471 5.99 6.06 3.66
CA THR A 471 4.55 6.23 3.78
C THR A 471 4.06 5.49 5.02
N PHE A 472 3.49 6.21 5.98
CA PHE A 472 2.85 5.65 7.16
C PHE A 472 1.34 5.50 6.91
N GLY A 473 0.87 4.26 6.90
CA GLY A 473 -0.54 3.95 6.70
C GLY A 473 -1.31 4.02 8.02
N ILE A 474 -2.23 4.97 8.15
CA ILE A 474 -3.14 5.08 9.29
C ILE A 474 -4.34 4.16 9.09
N ASN A 475 -4.70 3.38 10.10
CA ASN A 475 -5.88 2.53 10.15
C ASN A 475 -6.36 2.42 11.61
N MET A 476 -7.31 3.26 12.00
CA MET A 476 -7.73 3.44 13.39
C MET A 476 -8.79 2.43 13.80
N VAL A 477 -8.42 1.15 13.87
CA VAL A 477 -9.29 0.07 14.33
C VAL A 477 -9.02 -0.22 15.81
N ALA A 478 -10.05 -0.13 16.66
CA ALA A 478 -9.96 -0.43 18.09
C ALA A 478 -11.20 -1.21 18.56
N ILE A 479 -11.10 -1.84 19.72
CA ILE A 479 -12.27 -2.47 20.37
C ILE A 479 -13.06 -1.36 21.04
N ALA A 480 -14.31 -1.18 20.61
CA ALA A 480 -15.29 -0.27 21.20
C ALA A 480 -16.61 -1.01 21.35
N ASP A 481 -17.27 -0.89 22.52
CA ASP A 481 -18.47 -1.66 22.88
C ASP A 481 -18.28 -3.19 22.69
N GLY A 482 -17.10 -3.72 23.02
CA GLY A 482 -16.78 -5.15 22.91
C GLY A 482 -16.56 -5.67 21.47
N LYS A 483 -16.57 -4.82 20.45
CA LYS A 483 -16.43 -5.19 19.03
C LYS A 483 -15.30 -4.38 18.36
N PRO A 484 -14.56 -4.96 17.40
CA PRO A 484 -13.61 -4.20 16.59
C PRO A 484 -14.35 -3.24 15.66
N LYS A 485 -14.02 -1.95 15.75
CA LYS A 485 -14.61 -0.89 14.93
C LYS A 485 -13.51 -0.03 14.29
N LEU A 486 -13.73 0.37 13.05
CA LEU A 486 -12.96 1.45 12.45
C LEU A 486 -13.52 2.76 12.99
N LEU A 487 -12.69 3.53 13.67
CA LEU A 487 -13.06 4.77 14.34
C LEU A 487 -12.47 5.97 13.62
N ASN A 488 -13.22 7.04 13.48
CA ASN A 488 -12.72 8.35 13.10
C ASN A 488 -12.26 9.13 14.36
N LEU A 489 -11.68 10.30 14.19
CA LEU A 489 -11.20 11.09 15.35
C LEU A 489 -12.33 11.45 16.33
N LEU A 490 -13.47 11.87 15.81
CA LEU A 490 -14.64 12.24 16.64
C LEU A 490 -15.16 11.04 17.44
N ASP A 491 -15.20 9.85 16.84
CA ASP A 491 -15.59 8.64 17.52
C ASP A 491 -14.66 8.32 18.68
N ILE A 492 -13.32 8.42 18.46
CA ILE A 492 -12.34 8.18 19.53
C ILE A 492 -12.56 9.16 20.68
N LEU A 493 -12.71 10.46 20.39
CA LEU A 493 -12.96 11.47 21.41
C LEU A 493 -14.29 11.21 22.15
N ARG A 494 -15.34 10.80 21.43
CA ARG A 494 -16.64 10.45 22.01
C ARG A 494 -16.52 9.29 22.99
N TYR A 495 -15.94 8.17 22.56
CA TYR A 495 -15.77 7.00 23.41
C TYR A 495 -14.92 7.30 24.64
N TYR A 496 -13.79 7.96 24.43
CA TYR A 496 -12.86 8.28 25.50
C TYR A 496 -13.47 9.27 26.51
N THR A 497 -14.09 10.37 26.09
CA THR A 497 -14.69 11.35 27.01
C THR A 497 -15.90 10.81 27.76
N LYS A 498 -16.73 9.98 27.12
CA LYS A 498 -17.81 9.25 27.76
C LYS A 498 -17.27 8.31 28.84
N TYR A 499 -16.22 7.56 28.53
CA TYR A 499 -15.56 6.68 29.48
C TYR A 499 -15.00 7.45 30.68
N GLN A 500 -14.32 8.58 30.45
CA GLN A 500 -13.82 9.43 31.55
C GLN A 500 -14.95 9.96 32.46
N LYS A 501 -16.08 10.36 31.88
CA LYS A 501 -17.28 10.72 32.68
C LYS A 501 -17.75 9.57 33.58
N GLU A 502 -17.78 8.36 33.03
CA GLU A 502 -18.16 7.16 33.78
C GLU A 502 -17.19 6.86 34.94
N ILE A 503 -15.87 7.00 34.69
CA ILE A 503 -14.85 6.87 35.75
C ILE A 503 -15.09 7.89 36.87
N ILE A 504 -15.30 9.17 36.53
CA ILE A 504 -15.61 10.22 37.53
C ILE A 504 -16.88 9.89 38.33
N PHE A 505 -17.94 9.43 37.65
CA PHE A 505 -19.18 9.04 38.30
C PHE A 505 -18.97 7.88 39.29
N LYS A 506 -18.31 6.80 38.88
CA LYS A 506 -18.06 5.63 39.73
C LYS A 506 -17.16 5.99 40.90
N ARG A 507 -16.05 6.71 40.66
CA ARG A 507 -15.16 7.19 41.74
C ARG A 507 -15.88 8.06 42.73
N SER A 508 -16.64 9.05 42.24
CA SER A 508 -17.38 9.96 43.13
C SER A 508 -18.49 9.23 43.92
N THR A 509 -19.11 8.21 43.35
CA THR A 509 -20.10 7.35 44.05
C THR A 509 -19.43 6.53 45.14
N PHE A 510 -18.25 5.93 44.83
CA PHE A 510 -17.48 5.18 45.82
C PHE A 510 -17.07 6.05 47.00
N GLU A 511 -16.46 7.21 46.71
CA GLU A 511 -16.05 8.18 47.75
C GLU A 511 -17.25 8.72 48.54
N LEU A 512 -18.37 8.96 47.87
CA LEU A 512 -19.61 9.37 48.56
C LEU A 512 -20.12 8.31 49.52
N ASN A 513 -20.10 7.05 49.10
CA ASN A 513 -20.54 5.95 49.98
C ASN A 513 -19.61 5.79 51.18
N GLN A 514 -18.30 5.84 50.96
CA GLN A 514 -17.32 5.82 52.06
C GLN A 514 -17.52 7.01 53.05
N ALA A 515 -17.69 8.22 52.50
CA ALA A 515 -17.90 9.41 53.29
C ALA A 515 -19.20 9.33 54.12
N LYS A 516 -20.30 8.80 53.52
CA LYS A 516 -21.55 8.57 54.25
C LYS A 516 -21.44 7.48 55.33
N GLU A 517 -20.73 6.39 55.06
CA GLU A 517 -20.48 5.35 56.08
C GLU A 517 -19.66 5.89 57.25
N ARG A 518 -18.62 6.71 56.93
CA ARG A 518 -17.78 7.32 57.97
C ARG A 518 -18.56 8.33 58.81
N GLU A 519 -19.33 9.20 58.16
CA GLU A 519 -20.20 10.17 58.78
C GLU A 519 -21.23 9.47 59.71
N HIS A 520 -21.88 8.42 59.21
CA HIS A 520 -22.83 7.61 59.96
C HIS A 520 -22.23 7.02 61.24
N ILE A 521 -21.01 6.51 61.19
CA ILE A 521 -20.29 6.00 62.36
C ILE A 521 -19.99 7.12 63.35
N LEU A 522 -19.46 8.24 62.85
CA LEU A 522 -19.07 9.36 63.68
C LEU A 522 -20.26 10.04 64.36
N SER A 523 -21.39 10.18 63.65
CA SER A 523 -22.63 10.74 64.27
C SER A 523 -23.11 9.89 65.45
N GLY A 524 -23.01 8.56 65.32
CA GLY A 524 -23.27 7.65 66.42
C GLY A 524 -22.31 7.81 67.61
N LEU A 525 -21.06 8.05 67.35
CA LEU A 525 -20.06 8.32 68.41
C LEU A 525 -20.30 9.64 69.13
N ILE A 526 -20.76 10.71 68.44
CA ILE A 526 -21.13 11.97 69.08
C ILE A 526 -22.30 11.77 70.00
N ILE A 527 -23.38 11.06 69.54
CA ILE A 527 -24.54 10.71 70.44
C ILE A 527 -24.05 9.96 71.66
N ALA A 528 -23.07 9.08 71.52
CA ALA A 528 -22.49 8.34 72.63
C ALA A 528 -21.70 9.22 73.56
N ILE A 529 -20.94 10.19 73.09
CA ILE A 529 -20.16 11.11 73.92
C ILE A 529 -21.10 12.05 74.72
N GLU A 530 -22.11 12.58 74.10
CA GLU A 530 -23.11 13.45 74.73
C GLU A 530 -23.92 12.73 75.87
N ASN A 531 -24.03 11.39 75.81
CA ASN A 531 -24.75 10.59 76.76
C ASN A 531 -23.87 9.56 77.49
N ILE A 532 -22.56 9.88 77.64
CA ILE A 532 -21.52 8.93 78.04
C ILE A 532 -21.80 8.23 79.35
N ASP A 533 -22.29 8.95 80.38
CA ASP A 533 -22.55 8.40 81.70
C ASP A 533 -23.66 7.33 81.68
N GLU A 534 -24.68 7.54 80.87
CA GLU A 534 -25.71 6.55 80.69
C GLU A 534 -25.28 5.35 79.94
N ILE A 535 -24.55 5.54 78.85
CA ILE A 535 -23.97 4.51 77.97
C ILE A 535 -23.03 3.60 78.76
N VAL A 536 -22.18 4.15 79.58
CA VAL A 536 -21.29 3.40 80.46
C VAL A 536 -22.08 2.59 81.49
N LYS A 537 -23.19 3.13 82.06
CA LYS A 537 -24.08 2.40 82.93
C LYS A 537 -24.77 1.22 82.22
N ILE A 538 -25.23 1.43 80.99
CA ILE A 538 -25.85 0.35 80.18
C ILE A 538 -24.83 -0.76 79.92
N ILE A 539 -23.66 -0.42 79.44
CA ILE A 539 -22.57 -1.38 79.14
C ILE A 539 -22.20 -2.18 80.39
N LYS A 540 -22.04 -1.52 81.58
CA LYS A 540 -21.71 -2.20 82.84
C LYS A 540 -22.80 -3.10 83.36
N LYS A 541 -24.10 -2.79 83.10
CA LYS A 541 -25.23 -3.61 83.46
C LYS A 541 -25.49 -4.76 82.54
N SER A 542 -25.01 -4.75 81.35
CA SER A 542 -25.25 -5.80 80.32
C SER A 542 -24.45 -7.04 80.62
N ALA A 543 -25.01 -8.20 80.55
CA ALA A 543 -24.34 -9.49 80.79
C ALA A 543 -23.45 -9.93 79.61
N SER A 544 -23.62 -9.34 78.45
CA SER A 544 -22.76 -9.58 77.24
C SER A 544 -22.75 -8.38 76.31
N THR A 545 -21.74 -8.33 75.45
CA THR A 545 -21.61 -7.30 74.41
C THR A 545 -22.78 -7.29 73.42
N VAL A 546 -23.41 -8.45 73.15
CA VAL A 546 -24.61 -8.58 72.31
C VAL A 546 -25.82 -7.89 72.97
N ILE A 547 -26.02 -8.09 74.27
CA ILE A 547 -27.12 -7.45 75.02
C ILE A 547 -26.87 -5.94 75.11
N ALA A 548 -25.64 -5.53 75.40
CA ALA A 548 -25.26 -4.10 75.43
C ALA A 548 -25.57 -3.42 74.08
N LYS A 549 -25.24 -4.09 72.95
CA LYS A 549 -25.48 -3.61 71.57
C LYS A 549 -26.99 -3.44 71.34
N GLN A 550 -27.81 -4.41 71.72
CA GLN A 550 -29.29 -4.34 71.57
C GLN A 550 -29.89 -3.21 72.37
N GLU A 551 -29.47 -3.00 73.63
CA GLU A 551 -29.98 -1.94 74.50
C GLU A 551 -29.58 -0.55 74.02
N LEU A 552 -28.31 -0.37 73.52
CA LEU A 552 -27.89 0.86 72.92
C LEU A 552 -28.70 1.20 71.66
N ARG A 553 -28.96 0.23 70.84
CA ARG A 553 -29.78 0.40 69.63
C ARG A 553 -31.19 0.83 69.94
N ARG A 554 -31.83 0.16 70.96
CA ARG A 554 -33.20 0.43 71.33
C ARG A 554 -33.41 1.81 71.95
N ARG A 555 -32.38 2.26 72.76
CA ARG A 555 -32.56 3.48 73.57
C ARG A 555 -32.20 4.76 72.81
N TYR A 556 -31.22 4.68 71.90
CA TYR A 556 -30.71 5.83 71.15
C TYR A 556 -30.99 5.76 69.70
N ASP A 557 -31.81 4.82 69.21
CA ASP A 557 -32.16 4.58 67.81
C ASP A 557 -30.89 4.43 66.91
N LEU A 558 -29.86 3.71 67.37
CA LEU A 558 -28.58 3.53 66.72
C LEU A 558 -28.64 2.31 65.79
N SER A 559 -27.96 2.42 64.65
CA SER A 559 -27.71 1.28 63.76
C SER A 559 -26.81 0.25 64.45
N GLU A 560 -26.77 -0.96 63.91
CA GLU A 560 -25.90 -2.01 64.42
C GLU A 560 -24.43 -1.63 64.37
N ARG A 561 -24.03 -0.96 63.29
CA ARG A 561 -22.63 -0.47 63.05
C ARG A 561 -22.28 0.62 64.02
N GLN A 562 -23.16 1.57 64.28
CA GLN A 562 -22.96 2.63 65.27
C GLN A 562 -22.79 2.05 66.68
N ALA A 563 -23.69 1.16 67.09
CA ALA A 563 -23.61 0.52 68.38
C ALA A 563 -22.33 -0.33 68.56
N GLN A 564 -21.89 -0.99 67.55
CA GLN A 564 -20.58 -1.71 67.55
C GLN A 564 -19.43 -0.72 67.71
N ALA A 565 -19.41 0.37 66.93
CA ALA A 565 -18.35 1.39 66.99
C ALA A 565 -18.29 2.06 68.39
N ILE A 566 -19.44 2.21 69.07
CA ILE A 566 -19.48 2.72 70.46
C ILE A 566 -18.86 1.71 71.43
N LEU A 567 -19.12 0.44 71.29
CA LEU A 567 -18.56 -0.63 72.12
C LEU A 567 -17.04 -0.78 71.92
N ASP A 568 -16.55 -0.52 70.72
CA ASP A 568 -15.13 -0.57 70.36
C ASP A 568 -14.35 0.75 70.62
N MET A 569 -15.08 1.76 71.15
CA MET A 569 -14.52 3.08 71.43
C MET A 569 -13.52 3.05 72.60
N ARG A 570 -12.32 3.57 72.36
CA ARG A 570 -11.26 3.72 73.41
C ARG A 570 -11.60 4.88 74.34
N LEU A 571 -11.38 4.71 75.62
CA LEU A 571 -11.59 5.76 76.67
C LEU A 571 -10.78 7.04 76.38
N SER A 572 -9.64 6.95 75.70
CA SER A 572 -8.82 8.11 75.31
C SER A 572 -9.56 9.08 74.34
N ARG A 573 -10.61 8.61 73.64
CA ARG A 573 -11.41 9.47 72.78
C ARG A 573 -12.46 10.32 73.49
N LEU A 574 -12.58 10.19 74.80
CA LEU A 574 -13.49 10.99 75.64
C LEU A 574 -12.91 12.33 76.07
N THR A 575 -11.71 12.66 75.73
CA THR A 575 -11.11 13.97 76.09
C THR A 575 -11.72 15.08 75.20
N ASN A 576 -11.89 16.29 75.77
CA ASN A 576 -12.48 17.43 75.06
C ASN A 576 -11.86 17.72 73.73
N LEU A 577 -10.52 17.60 73.65
CA LEU A 577 -9.75 17.83 72.40
C LEU A 577 -10.10 16.82 71.33
N GLU A 578 -10.35 15.54 71.66
CA GLU A 578 -10.71 14.52 70.68
C GLU A 578 -12.20 14.67 70.24
N VAL A 579 -13.06 15.15 71.14
CA VAL A 579 -14.45 15.50 70.81
C VAL A 579 -14.53 16.63 69.77
N GLU A 580 -13.71 17.66 69.95
CA GLU A 580 -13.59 18.79 69.01
C GLU A 580 -13.11 18.30 67.64
N LYS A 581 -12.07 17.48 67.56
CA LYS A 581 -11.60 16.86 66.31
C LYS A 581 -12.66 16.02 65.61
N LEU A 582 -13.48 15.26 66.37
CA LEU A 582 -14.57 14.49 65.80
C LEU A 582 -15.66 15.38 65.19
N LYS A 583 -16.00 16.50 65.81
CA LYS A 583 -16.91 17.51 65.23
C LYS A 583 -16.37 18.14 63.99
N GLU A 584 -15.10 18.54 63.99
CA GLU A 584 -14.41 19.07 62.78
C GLU A 584 -14.39 18.03 61.62
N GLU A 585 -14.12 16.74 61.94
CA GLU A 585 -14.16 15.65 60.97
C GLU A 585 -15.55 15.48 60.33
N ILE A 586 -16.63 15.53 61.16
CA ILE A 586 -18.00 15.46 60.64
C ILE A 586 -18.35 16.65 59.74
N ASP A 587 -18.01 17.88 60.16
CA ASP A 587 -18.26 19.06 59.33
C ASP A 587 -17.52 18.99 57.97
N ALA A 588 -16.31 18.50 57.99
CA ALA A 588 -15.54 18.26 56.75
C ALA A 588 -16.21 17.20 55.87
N LEU A 589 -16.66 16.09 56.48
CA LEU A 589 -17.37 15.00 55.76
C LEU A 589 -18.71 15.48 55.20
N LEU A 590 -19.52 16.25 55.91
CA LEU A 590 -20.75 16.81 55.42
C LEU A 590 -20.56 17.73 54.22
N LYS A 591 -19.52 18.58 54.25
CA LYS A 591 -19.14 19.40 53.09
C LYS A 591 -18.72 18.54 51.91
N LEU A 592 -17.93 17.46 52.10
CA LEU A 592 -17.53 16.50 51.11
C LEU A 592 -18.71 15.74 50.54
N ILE A 593 -19.61 15.21 51.36
CA ILE A 593 -20.85 14.49 50.95
C ILE A 593 -21.70 15.42 50.07
N ASN A 594 -21.89 16.68 50.44
CA ASN A 594 -22.64 17.64 49.66
C ASN A 594 -21.97 17.90 48.28
N LYS A 595 -20.65 18.05 48.27
CA LYS A 595 -19.87 18.22 47.02
C LYS A 595 -20.01 17.00 46.14
N LEU A 596 -19.78 15.78 46.66
CA LEU A 596 -19.82 14.53 45.87
C LEU A 596 -21.23 14.25 45.39
N THR A 597 -22.28 14.50 46.20
CA THR A 597 -23.68 14.35 45.80
C THR A 597 -24.02 15.25 44.59
N LYS A 598 -23.51 16.50 44.57
CA LYS A 598 -23.70 17.38 43.42
C LYS A 598 -23.01 16.84 42.18
N ILE A 599 -21.79 16.28 42.30
CA ILE A 599 -21.02 15.71 41.17
C ILE A 599 -21.78 14.48 40.64
N VAL A 600 -22.20 13.54 41.48
CA VAL A 600 -22.90 12.33 41.08
C VAL A 600 -24.18 12.65 40.31
N ASN A 601 -24.94 13.69 40.74
CA ASN A 601 -26.23 14.06 40.16
C ASN A 601 -26.15 15.04 38.98
N SER A 602 -24.93 15.37 38.46
CA SER A 602 -24.78 16.37 37.40
C SER A 602 -23.72 15.98 36.38
N ASP A 603 -24.14 15.60 35.18
CA ASP A 603 -23.29 15.32 34.06
C ASP A 603 -22.34 16.49 33.74
N LYS A 604 -22.84 17.72 33.82
CA LYS A 604 -22.04 18.93 33.58
C LYS A 604 -20.90 19.07 34.58
N LEU A 605 -21.10 18.76 35.84
CA LEU A 605 -20.06 18.81 36.85
C LEU A 605 -19.05 17.67 36.64
N GLN A 606 -19.50 16.49 36.24
CA GLN A 606 -18.61 15.38 35.89
C GLN A 606 -17.69 15.74 34.74
N TYR A 607 -18.21 16.28 33.62
CA TYR A 607 -17.38 16.74 32.50
C TYR A 607 -16.45 17.90 32.89
N ASN A 608 -16.86 18.83 33.76
CA ASN A 608 -15.97 19.88 34.22
C ASN A 608 -14.81 19.29 35.02
N LEU A 609 -15.05 18.30 35.87
CA LEU A 609 -14.00 17.63 36.63
C LEU A 609 -13.05 16.85 35.71
N VAL A 610 -13.57 16.20 34.66
CA VAL A 610 -12.74 15.59 33.61
C VAL A 610 -11.81 16.63 32.98
N LYS A 611 -12.32 17.81 32.63
CA LYS A 611 -11.49 18.89 32.06
C LYS A 611 -10.42 19.39 33.02
N GLU A 612 -10.79 19.62 34.29
CA GLU A 612 -9.83 20.07 35.32
C GLU A 612 -8.68 19.08 35.47
N GLU A 613 -9.01 17.78 35.57
CA GLU A 613 -7.98 16.73 35.70
C GLU A 613 -7.09 16.59 34.49
N MET A 614 -7.66 16.70 33.29
CA MET A 614 -6.88 16.70 32.03
C MET A 614 -5.94 17.91 31.94
N LEU A 615 -6.38 19.09 32.38
CA LEU A 615 -5.55 20.31 32.42
C LEU A 615 -4.40 20.17 33.44
N GLU A 616 -4.63 19.51 34.57
CA GLU A 616 -3.57 19.19 35.54
C GLU A 616 -2.50 18.29 34.89
N ILE A 617 -2.93 17.22 34.16
CA ILE A 617 -2.02 16.31 33.46
C ILE A 617 -1.26 17.06 32.38
N LYS A 618 -1.95 17.87 31.57
CA LYS A 618 -1.33 18.73 30.57
C LYS A 618 -0.25 19.61 31.18
N LYS A 619 -0.52 20.25 32.32
CA LYS A 619 0.47 21.11 33.01
C LYS A 619 1.72 20.34 33.47
N ARG A 620 1.55 19.07 33.88
CA ARG A 620 2.67 18.24 34.40
C ARG A 620 3.52 17.60 33.30
N PHE A 621 2.91 17.22 32.15
CA PHE A 621 3.56 16.43 31.10
C PHE A 621 3.66 17.17 29.76
N ASN A 622 3.36 18.48 29.72
CA ASN A 622 3.44 19.25 28.48
C ASN A 622 4.87 19.32 27.96
N ASP A 623 5.08 18.89 26.74
CA ASP A 623 6.31 19.06 25.98
C ASP A 623 6.04 19.65 24.59
N LYS A 624 7.11 20.10 23.93
CA LYS A 624 7.00 20.66 22.58
C LYS A 624 6.74 19.56 21.56
N ARG A 625 5.96 19.91 20.52
CA ARG A 625 5.81 19.05 19.34
C ARG A 625 7.19 18.76 18.75
N ARG A 626 7.44 17.49 18.42
CA ARG A 626 8.68 17.01 17.81
C ARG A 626 8.57 16.98 16.28
N THR A 627 7.48 16.46 15.74
CA THR A 627 7.27 16.33 14.30
C THR A 627 6.81 17.65 13.67
N LYS A 628 7.52 18.13 12.65
CA LYS A 628 7.12 19.30 11.86
C LYS A 628 6.11 18.87 10.78
N ILE A 629 5.06 19.67 10.58
CA ILE A 629 4.09 19.46 9.49
C ILE A 629 4.29 20.58 8.48
N VAL A 630 4.49 20.22 7.19
CA VAL A 630 4.64 21.15 6.08
C VAL A 630 3.54 20.91 5.05
N ASN A 631 2.99 22.01 4.51
CA ASN A 631 1.91 21.92 3.51
C ASN A 631 2.50 22.01 2.10
N GLU A 632 3.35 21.06 1.75
CA GLU A 632 3.96 20.91 0.43
C GLU A 632 3.44 19.62 -0.22
N SER A 633 3.53 19.52 -1.56
CA SER A 633 3.26 18.24 -2.21
C SER A 633 4.38 17.24 -1.86
N GLY A 634 4.02 16.09 -1.31
CA GLY A 634 4.98 15.02 -1.01
C GLY A 634 5.56 14.32 -2.25
N ILE A 635 5.14 14.72 -3.45
CA ILE A 635 5.51 14.09 -4.71
C ILE A 635 6.85 14.67 -5.19
N ILE A 636 7.86 13.81 -5.27
CA ILE A 636 9.14 14.12 -5.91
C ILE A 636 9.04 13.66 -7.36
N THR A 637 9.08 14.61 -8.28
CA THR A 637 9.05 14.34 -9.73
C THR A 637 10.41 13.88 -10.24
N ASP A 638 10.44 13.38 -11.47
CA ASP A 638 11.72 12.99 -12.10
C ASP A 638 12.63 14.18 -12.42
N ASP A 639 12.07 15.40 -12.46
CA ASP A 639 12.84 16.63 -12.71
C ASP A 639 13.49 17.17 -11.44
N ASP A 640 13.01 16.77 -10.27
CA ASP A 640 13.55 17.15 -8.95
C ASP A 640 14.81 16.35 -8.56
N ILE A 641 15.18 15.33 -9.34
CA ILE A 641 16.32 14.46 -9.06
C ILE A 641 17.43 14.60 -10.12
N ILE A 642 18.64 14.18 -9.77
CA ILE A 642 19.76 14.13 -10.73
C ILE A 642 19.51 12.95 -11.67
N LYS A 643 19.37 13.26 -12.98
CA LYS A 643 19.41 12.27 -14.06
C LYS A 643 20.77 12.33 -14.73
N VAL A 644 21.50 11.25 -14.71
CA VAL A 644 22.72 11.11 -15.53
C VAL A 644 22.30 10.67 -16.91
N VAL A 645 22.45 11.62 -17.86
CA VAL A 645 22.20 11.35 -19.27
C VAL A 645 23.41 10.59 -19.82
N LYS A 646 23.18 9.35 -20.27
CA LYS A 646 24.21 8.52 -20.90
C LYS A 646 23.89 8.29 -22.36
N PRO A 647 24.87 8.38 -23.27
CA PRO A 647 24.68 7.95 -24.65
C PRO A 647 24.51 6.41 -24.69
N MET A 648 23.44 5.96 -25.34
CA MET A 648 23.03 4.57 -25.39
C MET A 648 22.73 4.15 -26.82
N TYR A 649 23.16 2.98 -27.22
CA TYR A 649 22.65 2.31 -28.42
C TYR A 649 21.42 1.51 -28.08
N VAL A 650 20.31 1.77 -28.78
CA VAL A 650 19.09 0.98 -28.72
C VAL A 650 19.05 0.06 -29.92
N LEU A 651 18.92 -1.23 -29.68
CA LEU A 651 18.89 -2.28 -30.69
C LEU A 651 17.55 -3.02 -30.67
N THR A 652 16.98 -3.24 -31.86
CA THR A 652 15.85 -4.15 -32.03
C THR A 652 16.27 -5.36 -32.84
N THR A 653 15.63 -6.51 -32.56
CA THR A 653 15.89 -7.77 -33.29
C THR A 653 14.72 -8.15 -34.18
N GLU A 654 14.98 -9.01 -35.17
CA GLU A 654 13.97 -9.59 -36.07
C GLU A 654 12.82 -10.30 -35.29
N LYS A 655 13.14 -10.83 -34.08
CA LYS A 655 12.19 -11.48 -33.19
C LYS A 655 11.47 -10.51 -32.24
N GLN A 656 11.51 -9.19 -32.51
CA GLN A 656 10.81 -8.15 -31.76
C GLN A 656 11.31 -7.99 -30.31
N ALA A 657 12.55 -8.36 -30.02
CA ALA A 657 13.21 -8.02 -28.79
C ALA A 657 13.92 -6.66 -28.91
N ILE A 658 13.96 -5.93 -27.80
CA ILE A 658 14.63 -4.64 -27.69
C ILE A 658 15.59 -4.64 -26.50
N LYS A 659 16.71 -3.95 -26.63
CA LYS A 659 17.71 -3.75 -25.57
C LYS A 659 18.43 -2.44 -25.75
N LYS A 660 19.03 -1.92 -24.66
CA LYS A 660 19.97 -0.80 -24.73
C LYS A 660 21.35 -1.21 -24.26
N ILE A 661 22.38 -0.59 -24.84
CA ILE A 661 23.78 -0.85 -24.53
C ILE A 661 24.50 0.51 -24.41
N PRO A 662 25.25 0.79 -23.33
CA PRO A 662 26.05 2.01 -23.24
C PRO A 662 27.04 2.10 -24.38
N GLU A 663 27.21 3.29 -24.93
CA GLU A 663 28.10 3.54 -26.11
C GLU A 663 29.51 2.95 -25.94
N LYS A 664 30.14 3.16 -24.77
CA LYS A 664 31.46 2.61 -24.45
C LYS A 664 31.49 1.07 -24.46
N THR A 665 30.41 0.41 -24.07
CA THR A 665 30.30 -1.04 -24.07
C THR A 665 30.02 -1.56 -25.48
N PHE A 666 29.19 -0.86 -26.25
CA PHE A 666 28.86 -1.20 -27.62
C PHE A 666 30.12 -1.18 -28.48
N ALA A 667 30.93 -0.10 -28.45
CA ALA A 667 32.19 0.04 -29.20
C ALA A 667 33.22 -1.09 -28.95
N LYS A 668 33.26 -1.61 -27.71
CA LYS A 668 34.08 -2.78 -27.37
C LYS A 668 33.50 -4.09 -27.91
N SER A 669 32.18 -4.21 -27.99
CA SER A 669 31.49 -5.42 -28.44
C SER A 669 31.43 -5.55 -29.96
N ALA A 670 31.40 -4.42 -30.70
CA ALA A 670 31.39 -4.37 -32.16
C ALA A 670 32.64 -5.00 -32.78
N LYS A 671 33.79 -4.94 -32.09
CA LYS A 671 35.05 -5.58 -32.54
C LYS A 671 35.02 -7.12 -32.45
N ILE A 672 34.07 -7.73 -31.74
CA ILE A 672 34.01 -9.18 -31.53
C ILE A 672 33.14 -9.88 -32.59
N LEU A 673 32.42 -9.12 -33.43
CA LEU A 673 31.48 -9.65 -34.44
C LEU A 673 32.10 -10.38 -35.61
N THR A 674 33.41 -10.33 -35.73
CA THR A 674 34.16 -11.05 -36.82
C THR A 674 34.28 -12.55 -36.57
N ASP A 675 33.83 -13.06 -35.44
CA ASP A 675 33.90 -14.50 -35.13
C ASP A 675 32.55 -15.19 -35.42
N ASN A 676 32.56 -16.02 -36.44
CA ASN A 676 31.40 -16.65 -37.11
C ASN A 676 30.49 -17.54 -36.26
N SER A 677 30.76 -17.71 -34.96
CA SER A 677 30.12 -18.77 -34.15
C SER A 677 29.07 -18.31 -33.16
N THR A 678 28.79 -17.00 -33.03
CA THR A 678 28.00 -16.53 -31.85
C THR A 678 26.81 -15.59 -32.12
N LEU A 679 26.44 -15.33 -33.38
CA LEU A 679 25.24 -14.55 -33.73
C LEU A 679 23.97 -15.38 -33.54
N ASN A 680 23.39 -15.34 -32.37
CA ASN A 680 22.13 -16.00 -32.08
C ASN A 680 20.89 -15.17 -32.50
N GLU A 681 21.07 -13.86 -32.75
CA GLU A 681 19.96 -12.94 -33.10
C GLU A 681 20.44 -11.84 -34.07
N ILE A 682 19.59 -11.54 -35.06
CA ILE A 682 19.80 -10.53 -36.07
C ILE A 682 19.21 -9.21 -35.59
N HIS A 683 20.02 -8.17 -35.51
CA HIS A 683 19.59 -6.82 -35.24
C HIS A 683 19.12 -6.14 -36.54
N ASN A 684 17.88 -5.69 -36.57
CA ASN A 684 17.28 -5.00 -37.72
C ASN A 684 17.32 -3.48 -37.60
N ASN A 685 17.47 -2.92 -36.40
CA ASN A 685 17.67 -1.50 -36.18
C ASN A 685 18.71 -1.28 -35.07
N ILE A 686 19.56 -0.23 -35.27
CA ILE A 686 20.46 0.31 -34.27
C ILE A 686 20.28 1.83 -34.25
N LEU A 687 20.09 2.41 -33.07
CA LEU A 687 19.89 3.84 -32.88
C LEU A 687 20.77 4.33 -31.74
N LEU A 688 21.67 5.30 -32.02
CA LEU A 688 22.34 6.03 -30.94
C LEU A 688 21.44 7.14 -30.44
N THR A 689 21.20 7.15 -29.15
CA THR A 689 20.35 8.11 -28.44
C THR A 689 20.85 8.33 -27.01
N SER A 690 20.13 9.03 -26.17
CA SER A 690 20.47 9.19 -24.76
C SER A 690 19.43 8.52 -23.84
N SER A 691 19.87 8.17 -22.64
CA SER A 691 19.05 7.46 -21.65
C SER A 691 17.77 8.21 -21.21
N ASP A 692 17.75 9.53 -21.35
CA ASP A 692 16.64 10.43 -20.98
C ASP A 692 15.61 10.65 -22.08
N LYS A 693 15.86 10.12 -23.29
CA LYS A 693 15.02 10.35 -24.47
C LYS A 693 13.93 9.30 -24.64
N ASN A 694 12.96 9.65 -25.48
CA ASN A 694 11.98 8.70 -25.98
C ASN A 694 12.35 8.28 -27.40
N ILE A 695 11.92 7.09 -27.79
CA ILE A 695 12.00 6.59 -29.15
C ILE A 695 10.60 6.32 -29.71
N LEU A 696 10.50 6.48 -31.02
CA LEU A 696 9.32 6.11 -31.81
C LEU A 696 9.63 4.84 -32.60
N ILE A 697 8.82 3.80 -32.36
CA ILE A 697 8.96 2.47 -32.95
C ILE A 697 7.86 2.29 -34.00
N PHE A 698 8.22 2.24 -35.28
CA PHE A 698 7.30 2.08 -36.39
C PHE A 698 7.23 0.61 -36.81
N THR A 699 6.02 0.10 -37.04
CA THR A 699 5.78 -1.31 -37.38
C THR A 699 5.21 -1.51 -38.79
N ASN A 700 5.34 -2.73 -39.31
CA ASN A 700 4.89 -3.12 -40.65
C ASN A 700 3.38 -2.96 -40.88
N ILE A 701 2.54 -3.06 -39.83
CA ILE A 701 1.09 -2.92 -39.96
C ILE A 701 0.57 -1.48 -39.80
N GLY A 702 1.51 -0.50 -39.81
CA GLY A 702 1.16 0.94 -39.82
C GLY A 702 0.89 1.52 -38.45
N ASN A 703 1.44 0.96 -37.38
CA ASN A 703 1.41 1.53 -36.02
C ASN A 703 2.74 2.24 -35.70
N VAL A 704 2.66 3.18 -34.77
CA VAL A 704 3.82 3.81 -34.14
C VAL A 704 3.65 3.78 -32.61
N TYR A 705 4.69 3.34 -31.92
CA TYR A 705 4.75 3.24 -30.46
C TYR A 705 5.78 4.19 -29.90
N LYS A 706 5.45 4.83 -28.78
CA LYS A 706 6.37 5.68 -28.03
C LYS A 706 6.87 4.91 -26.80
N LEU A 707 8.19 4.83 -26.65
CA LEU A 707 8.83 4.14 -25.53
C LEU A 707 9.98 5.01 -25.00
N ALA A 708 10.03 5.18 -23.67
CA ALA A 708 11.14 5.86 -23.02
C ALA A 708 12.36 4.93 -22.95
N VAL A 709 13.55 5.45 -23.28
CA VAL A 709 14.79 4.68 -23.30
C VAL A 709 15.17 4.16 -21.90
N ASP A 710 14.82 4.87 -20.85
CA ASP A 710 15.08 4.45 -19.47
C ASP A 710 14.37 3.13 -19.11
N LYS A 711 13.19 2.85 -19.68
CA LYS A 711 12.43 1.61 -19.48
C LYS A 711 13.00 0.39 -20.20
N ILE A 712 13.91 0.59 -21.15
CA ILE A 712 14.54 -0.51 -21.88
C ILE A 712 15.63 -1.11 -21.00
N ILE A 713 15.69 -2.43 -20.92
CA ILE A 713 16.70 -3.13 -20.12
C ILE A 713 18.08 -2.97 -20.74
N GLU A 714 19.06 -2.62 -19.91
CA GLU A 714 20.46 -2.63 -20.28
C GLU A 714 20.95 -4.08 -20.35
N ALA A 715 21.55 -4.47 -21.52
CA ALA A 715 21.96 -5.83 -21.78
C ALA A 715 23.29 -5.82 -22.58
N ARG A 716 23.99 -6.94 -22.57
CA ARG A 716 25.20 -7.11 -23.40
C ARG A 716 24.78 -7.38 -24.83
N PHE A 717 25.73 -7.18 -25.78
CA PHE A 717 25.47 -7.42 -27.21
C PHE A 717 25.00 -8.85 -27.50
N LYS A 718 25.49 -9.84 -26.79
CA LYS A 718 25.11 -11.26 -26.93
C LYS A 718 23.75 -11.62 -26.33
N ASP A 719 23.25 -10.81 -25.43
CA ASP A 719 22.01 -11.08 -24.74
C ASP A 719 20.81 -10.76 -25.65
N ARG A 720 19.72 -11.49 -25.50
CA ARG A 720 18.54 -11.36 -26.35
C ARG A 720 17.78 -10.05 -26.19
N GLY A 721 17.79 -9.46 -25.00
CA GLY A 721 16.91 -8.34 -24.66
C GLY A 721 15.52 -8.80 -24.21
N VAL A 722 14.56 -7.86 -24.17
CA VAL A 722 13.19 -8.08 -23.74
C VAL A 722 12.24 -7.91 -24.91
N PHE A 723 11.18 -8.70 -24.99
CA PHE A 723 10.20 -8.58 -26.06
C PHE A 723 9.39 -7.28 -25.92
N LEU A 724 9.11 -6.61 -27.02
CA LEU A 724 8.33 -5.37 -27.05
C LEU A 724 6.92 -5.55 -26.45
N LYS A 725 6.31 -6.72 -26.64
CA LYS A 725 4.99 -7.06 -26.06
C LYS A 725 4.98 -7.04 -24.52
N ASP A 726 6.14 -7.28 -23.88
CA ASP A 726 6.30 -7.29 -22.42
C ASP A 726 6.58 -5.89 -21.86
N LEU A 727 7.03 -4.96 -22.73
CA LEU A 727 7.34 -3.57 -22.35
C LEU A 727 6.21 -2.58 -22.72
N ILE A 728 5.49 -2.83 -23.80
CA ILE A 728 4.47 -1.93 -24.33
C ILE A 728 3.10 -2.57 -24.25
N VAL A 729 2.24 -2.03 -23.40
CA VAL A 729 0.86 -2.49 -23.27
C VAL A 729 0.10 -2.28 -24.59
N GLY A 730 -0.46 -3.36 -25.16
CA GLY A 730 -1.19 -3.34 -26.41
C GLY A 730 -0.33 -3.51 -27.66
N PHE A 731 0.96 -3.89 -27.54
CA PHE A 731 1.78 -4.29 -28.66
C PHE A 731 1.30 -5.65 -29.21
N ASN A 732 1.03 -5.71 -30.53
CA ASN A 732 0.59 -6.94 -31.17
C ASN A 732 1.79 -7.87 -31.43
N PRO A 733 1.79 -9.12 -30.96
CA PRO A 733 2.90 -10.07 -31.15
C PRO A 733 3.25 -10.37 -32.62
N ASP A 734 2.31 -10.15 -33.54
CA ASP A 734 2.50 -10.39 -34.96
C ASP A 734 3.11 -9.21 -35.74
N GLU A 735 3.25 -8.04 -35.06
CA GLU A 735 3.87 -6.86 -35.65
C GLU A 735 5.39 -7.01 -35.76
N LYS A 736 5.98 -6.48 -36.84
CA LYS A 736 7.43 -6.40 -37.03
C LYS A 736 7.89 -4.95 -36.95
N VAL A 737 8.99 -4.71 -36.24
CA VAL A 737 9.60 -3.37 -36.18
C VAL A 737 10.26 -3.10 -37.54
N VAL A 738 9.83 -2.03 -38.20
CA VAL A 738 10.42 -1.55 -39.45
C VAL A 738 11.55 -0.55 -39.19
N LYS A 739 11.27 0.48 -38.35
CA LYS A 739 12.24 1.54 -38.09
C LYS A 739 12.05 2.10 -36.69
N ILE A 740 13.15 2.54 -36.09
CA ILE A 740 13.15 3.30 -34.82
C ILE A 740 13.80 4.68 -35.06
N PHE A 741 13.22 5.72 -34.47
CA PHE A 741 13.74 7.08 -34.47
C PHE A 741 13.74 7.63 -33.04
N GLU A 742 14.71 8.54 -32.76
CA GLU A 742 14.67 9.34 -31.54
C GLU A 742 13.56 10.39 -31.63
N GLU A 743 12.77 10.58 -30.59
CA GLU A 743 11.80 11.65 -30.46
C GLU A 743 12.55 12.98 -30.19
N ASN A 744 12.77 13.77 -31.26
CA ASN A 744 13.47 15.05 -31.18
C ASN A 744 12.94 16.07 -32.22
N ASP A 745 13.35 17.33 -32.04
CA ASP A 745 12.97 18.43 -32.95
C ASP A 745 13.42 18.24 -34.37
N LYS A 746 14.53 17.54 -34.60
CA LYS A 746 15.05 17.25 -35.94
C LYS A 746 14.10 16.32 -36.69
N LEU A 747 13.61 15.28 -36.05
CA LEU A 747 12.60 14.39 -36.63
C LEU A 747 11.30 15.15 -36.91
N PHE A 748 10.80 15.94 -35.96
CA PHE A 748 9.55 16.65 -36.12
C PHE A 748 9.59 17.74 -37.21
N LYS A 749 10.73 18.33 -37.46
CA LYS A 749 10.96 19.29 -38.59
C LYS A 749 11.17 18.61 -39.91
N SER A 750 11.40 17.28 -39.94
CA SER A 750 11.62 16.53 -41.16
C SER A 750 10.31 16.04 -41.78
N THR A 751 10.40 15.53 -43.00
CA THR A 751 9.35 14.76 -43.67
C THR A 751 9.79 13.31 -43.72
N LEU A 752 8.89 12.37 -43.39
CA LEU A 752 9.15 10.94 -43.50
C LEU A 752 8.57 10.39 -44.80
N ILE A 753 9.31 9.49 -45.45
CA ILE A 753 8.86 8.72 -46.59
C ILE A 753 8.61 7.27 -46.19
N PHE A 754 7.47 6.74 -46.57
CA PHE A 754 7.02 5.38 -46.27
C PHE A 754 6.93 4.59 -47.56
N PHE A 755 7.35 3.33 -47.53
CA PHE A 755 7.26 2.40 -48.63
C PHE A 755 6.54 1.13 -48.19
N THR A 756 5.65 0.60 -49.05
CA THR A 756 4.87 -0.58 -48.72
C THR A 756 5.11 -1.76 -49.66
N LYS A 757 4.72 -2.93 -49.21
CA LYS A 757 4.86 -4.21 -49.91
C LYS A 757 4.07 -4.26 -51.20
N THR A 758 2.92 -3.59 -51.29
CA THR A 758 2.17 -3.43 -52.55
C THR A 758 2.72 -2.35 -53.47
N GLY A 759 3.84 -1.71 -53.07
CA GLY A 759 4.54 -0.71 -53.89
C GLY A 759 3.98 0.70 -53.78
N LEU A 760 3.27 1.00 -52.69
CA LEU A 760 2.86 2.37 -52.43
C LEU A 760 3.98 3.17 -51.77
N VAL A 761 3.92 4.49 -51.98
CA VAL A 761 4.81 5.48 -51.36
C VAL A 761 4.02 6.65 -50.82
N LYS A 762 4.45 7.19 -49.69
CA LYS A 762 3.78 8.27 -48.99
C LYS A 762 4.76 9.21 -48.31
N LEU A 763 4.48 10.50 -48.35
CA LEU A 763 5.19 11.51 -47.56
C LEU A 763 4.28 11.98 -46.40
N THR A 764 4.86 12.10 -45.17
CA THR A 764 4.16 12.63 -44.01
C THR A 764 5.10 13.51 -43.19
N LYS A 765 4.61 14.64 -42.68
CA LYS A 765 5.42 15.48 -41.79
C LYS A 765 5.77 14.76 -40.51
N GLY A 766 6.98 14.98 -40.01
CA GLY A 766 7.43 14.41 -38.74
C GLY A 766 6.67 14.89 -37.52
N ASP A 767 6.14 16.13 -37.54
CA ASP A 767 5.34 16.71 -36.47
C ASP A 767 4.01 15.94 -36.21
N GLU A 768 3.48 15.23 -37.23
CA GLU A 768 2.32 14.36 -37.07
C GLU A 768 2.57 13.18 -36.11
N TYR A 769 3.84 12.86 -35.85
CA TYR A 769 4.27 11.78 -34.95
C TYR A 769 4.67 12.26 -33.55
N GLN A 770 4.42 13.54 -33.22
CA GLN A 770 4.46 14.03 -31.86
C GLN A 770 3.24 13.51 -31.09
N ILE A 771 3.34 12.28 -30.60
CA ILE A 771 2.24 11.58 -29.98
C ILE A 771 2.29 11.68 -28.47
N SER A 772 1.14 12.00 -27.84
CA SER A 772 0.97 12.01 -26.39
C SER A 772 0.63 10.63 -25.78
N LYS A 773 0.08 9.73 -26.61
CA LYS A 773 -0.32 8.35 -26.22
C LYS A 773 0.82 7.38 -26.55
N SER A 774 0.84 6.25 -25.87
CA SER A 774 1.84 5.18 -26.12
C SER A 774 1.71 4.54 -27.52
N ILE A 775 0.54 4.62 -28.16
CA ILE A 775 0.24 4.03 -29.46
C ILE A 775 -0.50 5.05 -30.34
N SER A 776 -0.12 5.11 -31.62
CA SER A 776 -0.83 5.86 -32.65
C SER A 776 -0.69 5.15 -34.01
N GLN A 777 -1.57 5.49 -34.95
CA GLN A 777 -1.44 5.02 -36.32
C GLN A 777 -0.39 5.85 -37.07
N SER A 778 0.50 5.18 -37.85
CA SER A 778 1.51 5.85 -38.70
C SER A 778 1.12 5.90 -40.18
N MET A 779 0.37 4.92 -40.65
CA MET A 779 -0.14 4.87 -42.02
C MET A 779 -1.40 4.02 -42.05
N LYS A 780 -2.41 4.39 -42.87
CA LYS A 780 -3.58 3.54 -43.11
C LYS A 780 -3.24 2.52 -44.20
N LEU A 781 -3.23 1.26 -43.81
CA LEU A 781 -2.99 0.13 -44.71
C LEU A 781 -4.30 -0.63 -44.97
N LYS A 782 -4.40 -1.22 -46.15
CA LYS A 782 -5.48 -2.12 -46.53
C LYS A 782 -4.82 -3.35 -47.20
N ASP A 783 -4.76 -4.45 -46.46
CA ASP A 783 -4.10 -5.69 -46.89
C ASP A 783 -2.65 -5.48 -47.43
N ASP A 784 -1.88 -4.60 -46.71
CA ASP A 784 -0.52 -4.17 -47.12
C ASP A 784 0.37 -4.05 -45.86
N GLU A 785 1.69 -4.04 -46.09
CA GLU A 785 2.68 -3.91 -45.03
C GLU A 785 3.68 -2.81 -45.38
N ILE A 786 4.14 -2.04 -44.37
CA ILE A 786 5.26 -1.12 -44.56
C ILE A 786 6.57 -1.94 -44.56
N ILE A 787 7.39 -1.71 -45.57
CA ILE A 787 8.70 -2.38 -45.72
C ILE A 787 9.86 -1.51 -45.37
N ASN A 788 9.76 -0.17 -45.53
CA ASN A 788 10.81 0.76 -45.15
C ASN A 788 10.26 2.15 -44.82
N ILE A 789 10.97 2.88 -43.95
CA ILE A 789 10.67 4.27 -43.57
C ILE A 789 11.99 5.02 -43.44
N GLU A 790 12.09 6.19 -44.09
CA GLU A 790 13.29 7.03 -44.11
C GLU A 790 12.95 8.51 -43.91
N ILE A 791 13.92 9.32 -43.52
CA ILE A 791 13.81 10.78 -43.58
C ILE A 791 13.92 11.17 -45.05
N PHE A 792 12.93 11.91 -45.56
CA PHE A 792 12.84 12.32 -46.96
C PHE A 792 13.90 13.36 -47.31
N ASP A 793 14.64 13.08 -48.37
CA ASP A 793 15.60 14.00 -48.97
C ASP A 793 15.20 14.28 -50.44
N LYS A 794 14.92 15.56 -50.72
CA LYS A 794 14.49 16.01 -52.05
C LYS A 794 15.52 15.78 -53.16
N ASN A 795 16.80 15.66 -52.80
CA ASN A 795 17.89 15.51 -53.75
C ASN A 795 18.11 14.05 -54.22
N LYS A 796 17.47 13.09 -53.54
CA LYS A 796 17.60 11.67 -53.83
C LYS A 796 16.41 11.15 -54.63
N ASN A 797 16.68 10.33 -55.61
CA ASN A 797 15.69 9.59 -56.37
C ASN A 797 15.25 8.34 -55.60
N LEU A 798 14.27 7.63 -56.13
CA LEU A 798 13.72 6.40 -55.53
C LEU A 798 14.13 5.17 -56.32
N MET A 799 14.48 4.09 -55.62
CA MET A 799 14.70 2.75 -56.17
C MET A 799 13.74 1.77 -55.54
N PHE A 800 12.98 1.09 -56.37
CA PHE A 800 12.09 -0.04 -56.02
C PHE A 800 12.61 -1.30 -56.64
N VAL A 801 12.54 -2.42 -55.93
CA VAL A 801 12.86 -3.76 -56.42
C VAL A 801 11.75 -4.71 -56.02
N SER A 802 11.18 -5.43 -57.02
CA SER A 802 10.15 -6.43 -56.73
C SER A 802 10.74 -7.83 -56.55
N SER A 803 10.04 -8.69 -55.89
CA SER A 803 10.41 -10.09 -55.61
C SER A 803 10.61 -10.90 -56.88
N LEU A 804 9.85 -10.63 -57.91
CA LEU A 804 9.95 -11.29 -59.23
C LEU A 804 10.96 -10.65 -60.18
N GLY A 805 11.81 -9.77 -59.68
CA GLY A 805 13.00 -9.28 -60.42
C GLY A 805 12.77 -8.09 -61.31
N MET A 806 11.78 -7.23 -61.00
CA MET A 806 11.66 -5.90 -61.61
C MET A 806 12.33 -4.83 -60.73
N GLY A 807 12.96 -3.84 -61.36
CA GLY A 807 13.57 -2.71 -60.70
C GLY A 807 13.12 -1.39 -61.30
N LEU A 808 12.66 -0.45 -60.50
CA LEU A 808 12.24 0.89 -60.94
C LEU A 808 13.11 1.93 -60.27
N TYR A 809 13.88 2.69 -61.10
CA TYR A 809 14.58 3.90 -60.70
C TYR A 809 13.75 5.11 -61.16
N CYS A 810 13.20 5.89 -60.21
CA CYS A 810 12.31 6.98 -60.58
C CYS A 810 12.58 8.23 -59.73
N LYS A 811 12.09 9.38 -60.25
CA LYS A 811 12.12 10.64 -59.54
C LYS A 811 11.22 10.61 -58.30
N ASN A 812 11.57 11.38 -57.32
CA ASN A 812 10.79 11.57 -56.12
C ASN A 812 9.72 12.68 -56.25
N ASP A 813 9.65 13.34 -57.43
CA ASP A 813 8.68 14.39 -57.74
C ASP A 813 7.23 13.84 -57.67
N ASP A 814 6.27 14.71 -57.34
CA ASP A 814 4.82 14.40 -57.34
C ASP A 814 4.36 13.37 -56.25
N ILE A 815 5.14 13.11 -55.23
CA ILE A 815 4.61 12.35 -54.09
C ILE A 815 3.87 13.32 -53.15
N PRO A 816 2.55 13.15 -53.03
CA PRO A 816 1.79 14.06 -52.18
C PRO A 816 2.14 13.89 -50.69
N GLN A 817 2.33 15.00 -50.00
CA GLN A 817 2.47 15.01 -48.56
C GLN A 817 1.06 14.91 -47.93
N THR A 818 0.84 13.88 -47.12
CA THR A 818 -0.49 13.53 -46.59
C THR A 818 -0.41 13.24 -45.07
N SER A 819 -1.58 13.22 -44.42
CA SER A 819 -1.64 12.98 -42.97
C SER A 819 -1.23 11.52 -42.61
N LYS A 820 -0.87 11.30 -41.32
CA LYS A 820 -0.50 9.98 -40.84
C LYS A 820 -1.59 8.93 -41.02
N THR A 821 -2.87 9.32 -41.06
CA THR A 821 -4.00 8.41 -41.24
C THR A 821 -4.39 8.13 -42.68
N SER A 822 -3.66 8.67 -43.67
CA SER A 822 -3.89 8.43 -45.09
C SER A 822 -3.14 7.23 -45.63
N GLY A 823 -3.58 6.66 -46.73
CA GLY A 823 -2.82 5.70 -47.54
C GLY A 823 -1.77 6.37 -48.42
N GLY A 824 -0.97 5.59 -49.13
CA GLY A 824 0.04 6.06 -50.09
C GLY A 824 -0.50 6.14 -51.52
N VAL A 825 0.36 6.62 -52.42
CA VAL A 825 0.17 6.59 -53.88
C VAL A 825 1.04 5.49 -54.50
N LYS A 826 0.74 5.01 -55.68
CA LYS A 826 1.55 3.98 -56.36
C LYS A 826 2.93 4.53 -56.73
N GLY A 827 3.99 3.95 -56.17
CA GLY A 827 5.37 4.16 -56.47
C GLY A 827 5.83 3.30 -57.64
N ILE A 828 5.62 1.99 -57.56
CA ILE A 828 5.87 1.00 -58.62
C ILE A 828 4.58 0.28 -59.00
N SER A 829 4.45 -0.12 -60.28
CA SER A 829 3.36 -0.95 -60.74
C SER A 829 3.80 -2.41 -60.80
N LEU A 830 3.27 -3.23 -59.86
CA LEU A 830 3.60 -4.65 -59.77
C LEU A 830 2.72 -5.51 -60.67
N ASN A 831 3.23 -6.66 -61.11
CA ASN A 831 2.42 -7.70 -61.78
C ASN A 831 1.63 -8.50 -60.75
N ASP A 832 0.63 -9.26 -61.22
CA ASP A 832 -0.15 -10.12 -60.36
C ASP A 832 0.74 -11.17 -59.67
N GLY A 833 0.61 -11.27 -58.33
CA GLY A 833 1.42 -12.16 -57.53
C GLY A 833 2.85 -11.69 -57.23
N ASP A 834 3.21 -10.45 -57.63
CA ASP A 834 4.50 -9.84 -57.30
C ASP A 834 4.37 -8.88 -56.11
N GLU A 835 5.46 -8.69 -55.41
CA GLU A 835 5.52 -7.79 -54.25
C GLU A 835 6.79 -6.92 -54.27
N CYS A 836 6.70 -5.72 -53.73
CA CYS A 836 7.86 -4.87 -53.53
C CYS A 836 8.66 -5.40 -52.35
N LEU A 837 9.84 -5.93 -52.64
CA LEU A 837 10.79 -6.47 -51.66
C LEU A 837 11.63 -5.40 -51.03
N PHE A 838 11.99 -4.38 -51.77
CA PHE A 838 12.88 -3.30 -51.34
C PHE A 838 12.48 -1.97 -51.97
N ALA A 839 12.46 -0.93 -51.18
CA ALA A 839 12.31 0.43 -51.65
C ALA A 839 13.10 1.40 -50.73
N SER A 840 13.80 2.33 -51.31
CA SER A 840 14.64 3.30 -50.61
C SER A 840 14.96 4.50 -51.50
N GLN A 841 15.40 5.57 -50.86
CA GLN A 841 16.00 6.71 -51.53
C GLN A 841 17.45 6.37 -51.92
N ILE A 842 17.87 6.79 -53.12
CA ILE A 842 19.17 6.44 -53.68
C ILE A 842 19.76 7.66 -54.41
N GLU A 843 21.10 7.83 -54.33
CA GLU A 843 21.84 8.90 -54.98
C GLU A 843 23.02 8.35 -55.80
N ASN A 844 24.03 7.77 -55.16
CA ASN A 844 25.25 7.27 -55.77
C ASN A 844 25.58 5.82 -55.37
N GLU A 845 24.73 5.20 -54.55
CA GLU A 845 24.92 3.83 -54.07
C GLU A 845 24.71 2.81 -55.17
N LYS A 846 25.32 1.63 -55.04
CA LYS A 846 25.06 0.47 -55.90
C LYS A 846 23.93 -0.37 -55.33
N LEU A 847 23.15 -1.02 -56.17
CA LEU A 847 22.11 -1.93 -55.79
C LEU A 847 22.67 -3.34 -55.67
N LEU A 848 22.63 -3.93 -54.47
CA LEU A 848 22.99 -5.32 -54.20
C LEU A 848 21.75 -6.18 -54.32
N LEU A 849 21.82 -7.27 -55.12
CA LEU A 849 20.71 -8.20 -55.34
C LEU A 849 21.16 -9.63 -55.09
N ILE A 850 20.32 -10.42 -54.38
CA ILE A 850 20.54 -11.84 -54.12
C ILE A 850 19.27 -12.63 -54.38
N THR A 851 19.39 -13.72 -55.16
CA THR A 851 18.22 -14.60 -55.46
C THR A 851 18.13 -15.77 -54.47
N ASN A 852 16.97 -16.44 -54.46
CA ASN A 852 16.74 -17.64 -53.64
C ASN A 852 17.65 -18.81 -54.00
N LYS A 853 18.27 -18.84 -55.22
CA LYS A 853 19.30 -19.82 -55.59
C LYS A 853 20.74 -19.37 -55.27
N GLY A 854 20.91 -18.26 -54.57
CA GLY A 854 22.21 -17.74 -54.11
C GLY A 854 23.01 -17.00 -55.21
N TYR A 855 22.38 -16.64 -56.33
CA TYR A 855 23.04 -15.72 -57.29
C TYR A 855 23.01 -14.31 -56.72
N SER A 856 24.19 -13.63 -56.78
CA SER A 856 24.39 -12.30 -56.23
C SER A 856 25.12 -11.41 -57.20
N LYS A 857 24.80 -10.11 -57.18
CA LYS A 857 25.51 -9.08 -57.96
C LYS A 857 25.31 -7.69 -57.37
N LYS A 858 26.24 -6.79 -57.61
CA LYS A 858 26.13 -5.36 -57.41
C LYS A 858 25.84 -4.68 -58.74
N VAL A 859 24.82 -3.84 -58.84
CA VAL A 859 24.44 -3.12 -60.06
C VAL A 859 24.56 -1.63 -59.82
N GLU A 860 25.26 -0.93 -60.73
CA GLU A 860 25.43 0.52 -60.73
C GLU A 860 24.15 1.19 -61.25
N LEU A 861 23.84 2.41 -60.77
CA LEU A 861 22.70 3.18 -61.22
C LEU A 861 22.75 3.56 -62.69
N SER A 862 23.90 3.66 -63.29
CA SER A 862 24.08 3.86 -64.71
C SER A 862 23.38 2.80 -65.57
N ASN A 863 23.06 1.66 -65.01
CA ASN A 863 22.29 0.59 -65.68
C ASN A 863 20.76 0.81 -65.64
N PHE A 864 20.28 1.87 -65.07
CA PHE A 864 18.85 2.17 -64.96
C PHE A 864 18.52 3.53 -65.52
N GLU A 865 17.46 3.60 -66.32
CA GLU A 865 16.92 4.87 -66.78
C GLU A 865 16.07 5.49 -65.70
N LEU A 866 16.14 6.80 -65.51
CA LEU A 866 15.31 7.55 -64.60
C LEU A 866 13.89 7.69 -65.15
N LEU A 867 12.93 6.96 -64.61
CA LEU A 867 11.57 6.91 -65.10
C LEU A 867 10.58 7.70 -64.18
N ALA A 868 9.36 7.89 -64.65
CA ALA A 868 8.30 8.38 -63.78
C ALA A 868 7.85 7.27 -62.82
N LYS A 869 7.32 7.65 -61.62
CA LYS A 869 6.65 6.73 -60.70
C LYS A 869 5.46 5.98 -61.33
N ASN A 870 4.96 4.90 -60.72
CA ASN A 870 3.86 4.07 -61.20
C ASN A 870 4.15 3.38 -62.56
N ARG A 871 5.42 3.06 -62.83
CA ARG A 871 5.85 2.23 -63.97
C ARG A 871 6.24 0.84 -63.44
N LYS A 872 6.26 -0.17 -64.34
CA LYS A 872 6.71 -1.55 -64.01
C LYS A 872 8.24 -1.64 -63.80
N GLY A 873 9.00 -0.63 -64.26
CA GLY A 873 10.45 -0.65 -64.25
C GLY A 873 11.02 -1.60 -65.26
N VAL A 874 12.27 -2.03 -65.01
CA VAL A 874 13.06 -2.89 -65.95
C VAL A 874 13.48 -4.17 -65.23
N LYS A 875 13.66 -5.28 -65.99
CA LYS A 875 14.12 -6.54 -65.37
C LYS A 875 15.54 -6.39 -64.82
N VAL A 876 15.72 -6.78 -63.54
CA VAL A 876 17.04 -6.83 -62.85
C VAL A 876 17.57 -8.26 -62.76
N TYR A 877 16.69 -9.25 -62.78
CA TYR A 877 16.99 -10.66 -62.92
C TYR A 877 15.99 -11.33 -63.88
N SER A 878 16.44 -12.36 -64.62
CA SER A 878 15.57 -13.31 -65.35
C SER A 878 15.20 -14.42 -64.31
N LEU A 879 13.97 -14.41 -63.81
CA LEU A 879 13.50 -15.33 -62.80
C LEU A 879 12.28 -16.09 -63.31
N GLY A 880 12.14 -17.36 -62.92
CA GLY A 880 10.99 -18.17 -63.27
C GLY A 880 11.26 -19.69 -63.17
N LYS A 881 10.19 -20.51 -63.40
CA LYS A 881 10.35 -21.97 -63.44
C LYS A 881 11.28 -22.35 -64.58
N GLY A 882 12.42 -23.01 -64.29
CA GLY A 882 13.43 -23.41 -65.27
C GLY A 882 14.59 -22.45 -65.42
N GLU A 883 14.53 -21.26 -64.86
CA GLU A 883 15.71 -20.31 -64.88
C GLU A 883 16.74 -20.75 -63.83
N SER A 884 18.00 -20.75 -64.23
CA SER A 884 19.13 -21.12 -63.36
C SER A 884 19.31 -20.16 -62.17
N THR A 885 18.86 -18.92 -62.32
CA THR A 885 18.98 -17.84 -61.34
C THR A 885 17.95 -17.93 -60.21
N GLY A 886 16.87 -18.76 -60.35
CA GLY A 886 15.88 -18.94 -59.32
C GLY A 886 14.51 -18.36 -59.65
N THR A 887 13.60 -18.39 -58.66
CA THR A 887 12.22 -17.96 -58.83
C THR A 887 11.96 -16.54 -58.27
N ASN A 888 12.74 -16.09 -57.31
CA ASN A 888 12.54 -14.81 -56.66
C ASN A 888 13.86 -14.23 -56.12
N ILE A 889 13.85 -12.92 -55.90
CA ILE A 889 14.88 -12.20 -55.10
C ILE A 889 14.55 -12.37 -53.63
N VAL A 890 15.53 -12.71 -52.81
CA VAL A 890 15.40 -12.86 -51.37
C VAL A 890 16.05 -11.68 -50.59
N PHE A 891 16.88 -10.92 -51.26
CA PHE A 891 17.52 -9.73 -50.69
C PHE A 891 17.81 -8.70 -51.76
N ALA A 892 17.46 -7.45 -51.45
CA ALA A 892 17.90 -6.25 -52.15
C ALA A 892 18.32 -5.20 -51.14
N GLY A 893 19.39 -4.44 -51.39
CA GLY A 893 19.88 -3.43 -50.51
C GLY A 893 20.81 -2.45 -51.20
N LEU A 894 21.00 -1.25 -50.60
CA LEU A 894 21.98 -0.27 -51.07
C LEU A 894 23.36 -0.52 -50.49
N ILE A 895 24.40 -0.26 -51.25
CA ILE A 895 25.77 -0.44 -50.83
C ILE A 895 26.61 0.75 -51.29
N SER A 896 27.10 1.53 -50.32
CA SER A 896 28.09 2.56 -50.47
C SER A 896 29.46 2.01 -50.06
N ASN A 897 29.50 1.42 -48.87
CA ASN A 897 30.63 0.69 -48.31
C ASN A 897 30.27 -0.79 -48.15
N ASP A 898 31.27 -1.67 -48.26
CA ASP A 898 31.04 -3.10 -48.06
C ASP A 898 30.63 -3.43 -46.63
N TYR A 899 29.76 -4.42 -46.45
CA TYR A 899 29.24 -4.88 -45.18
C TYR A 899 29.00 -6.41 -45.19
N ASP A 900 28.90 -6.98 -44.03
CA ASP A 900 28.62 -8.38 -43.84
C ASP A 900 27.14 -8.72 -44.02
N LEU A 901 26.86 -9.87 -44.61
CA LEU A 901 25.54 -10.43 -44.82
C LEU A 901 25.37 -11.72 -44.00
N PHE A 902 24.30 -11.81 -43.29
CA PHE A 902 23.91 -13.04 -42.62
C PHE A 902 22.93 -13.82 -43.53
N VAL A 903 23.38 -14.97 -43.99
CA VAL A 903 22.70 -15.79 -44.98
C VAL A 903 22.24 -17.09 -44.33
N THR A 904 20.93 -17.42 -44.43
CA THR A 904 20.39 -18.67 -43.93
C THR A 904 19.86 -19.49 -45.11
N ASP A 905 20.27 -20.75 -45.20
CA ASP A 905 19.76 -21.70 -46.20
C ASP A 905 18.42 -22.33 -45.81
N THR A 906 17.80 -23.04 -46.72
CA THR A 906 16.50 -23.76 -46.47
C THR A 906 16.63 -24.88 -45.42
N LYS A 907 17.87 -25.34 -45.12
CA LYS A 907 18.20 -26.30 -44.07
C LYS A 907 18.50 -25.62 -42.72
N ASN A 908 18.22 -24.30 -42.57
CA ASN A 908 18.53 -23.47 -41.40
C ASN A 908 20.01 -23.42 -41.01
N LYS A 909 20.93 -23.60 -42.00
CA LYS A 909 22.32 -23.38 -41.75
C LYS A 909 22.68 -21.93 -42.05
N ASN A 910 23.43 -21.30 -41.13
CA ASN A 910 23.80 -19.89 -41.17
C ASN A 910 25.23 -19.71 -41.71
N PHE A 911 25.45 -18.62 -42.48
CA PHE A 911 26.72 -18.22 -43.05
C PHE A 911 26.87 -16.69 -42.94
N VAL A 912 28.07 -16.22 -42.74
CA VAL A 912 28.38 -14.79 -42.86
C VAL A 912 29.18 -14.62 -44.13
N VAL A 913 28.78 -13.65 -44.97
CA VAL A 913 29.36 -13.38 -46.24
C VAL A 913 29.69 -11.89 -46.34
N ASP A 914 30.95 -11.56 -46.56
CA ASP A 914 31.38 -10.19 -46.83
C ASP A 914 30.90 -9.78 -48.24
N SER A 915 30.17 -8.67 -48.34
CA SER A 915 29.70 -8.13 -49.61
C SER A 915 30.81 -7.75 -50.57
N SER A 916 32.04 -7.47 -50.08
CA SER A 916 33.20 -7.20 -50.95
C SER A 916 33.48 -8.31 -51.95
N ASN A 917 33.10 -9.55 -51.62
CA ASN A 917 33.22 -10.72 -52.47
C ASN A 917 32.21 -10.77 -53.62
N ILE A 918 31.19 -9.91 -53.65
CA ILE A 918 30.14 -9.86 -54.68
C ILE A 918 30.57 -8.89 -55.79
N GLN A 919 30.64 -9.40 -57.03
CA GLN A 919 31.11 -8.64 -58.15
C GLN A 919 30.10 -7.61 -58.66
N ILE A 920 30.62 -6.50 -59.21
CA ILE A 920 29.85 -5.53 -59.97
C ILE A 920 29.50 -6.16 -61.36
N SER A 921 28.28 -6.08 -61.76
CA SER A 921 27.77 -6.66 -63.00
C SER A 921 26.67 -5.80 -63.59
N ASN A 922 26.50 -5.89 -64.88
CA ASN A 922 25.38 -5.26 -65.57
C ASN A 922 24.04 -5.84 -65.10
N ARG A 923 23.01 -5.04 -65.24
CA ARG A 923 21.63 -5.39 -64.86
C ARG A 923 21.13 -6.72 -65.45
N THR A 924 21.51 -7.02 -66.69
CA THR A 924 21.07 -8.24 -67.43
C THR A 924 21.87 -9.51 -67.10
N ASN A 925 23.06 -9.38 -66.45
CA ASN A 925 23.90 -10.51 -66.12
C ASN A 925 23.38 -11.36 -65.00
N LYS A 926 23.73 -12.66 -64.96
CA LYS A 926 23.34 -13.58 -63.90
C LYS A 926 23.97 -13.32 -62.52
N GLY A 927 25.14 -12.60 -62.53
CA GLY A 927 25.97 -12.45 -61.35
C GLY A 927 26.75 -13.71 -60.99
N SER A 928 27.25 -13.77 -59.76
CA SER A 928 28.03 -14.87 -59.17
C SER A 928 27.30 -15.55 -58.01
N ILE A 929 27.69 -16.80 -57.74
CA ILE A 929 27.16 -17.51 -56.57
C ILE A 929 27.80 -16.90 -55.31
N ILE A 930 26.92 -16.58 -54.32
CA ILE A 930 27.30 -15.90 -53.09
C ILE A 930 28.32 -16.70 -52.20
N LEU A 931 28.26 -18.05 -52.28
CA LEU A 931 29.16 -18.96 -51.56
C LEU A 931 30.07 -19.71 -52.59
N LYS A 932 31.26 -19.22 -52.85
CA LYS A 932 32.18 -19.70 -53.89
C LYS A 932 32.59 -21.18 -53.76
N ASP A 933 32.59 -21.72 -52.54
CA ASP A 933 33.04 -23.10 -52.26
C ASP A 933 31.97 -24.17 -52.24
N ARG A 934 30.74 -23.87 -52.70
CA ARG A 934 29.61 -24.78 -52.60
C ARG A 934 28.78 -24.80 -53.90
N LYS A 935 28.18 -25.99 -54.18
CA LYS A 935 27.13 -26.12 -55.17
C LYS A 935 25.94 -25.23 -54.82
N LEU A 936 25.12 -24.82 -55.82
CA LEU A 936 23.87 -24.04 -55.61
C LEU A 936 23.15 -24.44 -54.35
N ILE A 937 22.88 -23.44 -53.48
CA ILE A 937 22.18 -23.61 -52.23
C ILE A 937 20.89 -22.77 -52.27
N ASP A 938 19.80 -23.36 -51.96
CA ASP A 938 18.54 -22.63 -51.78
C ASP A 938 18.57 -21.81 -50.51
N LEU A 939 18.38 -20.50 -50.63
CA LEU A 939 18.42 -19.54 -49.54
C LEU A 939 17.00 -19.31 -49.01
N LYS A 940 16.88 -19.29 -47.67
CA LYS A 940 15.68 -18.97 -46.96
C LYS A 940 15.56 -17.48 -46.67
N SER A 941 16.64 -16.87 -46.20
CA SER A 941 16.69 -15.44 -45.84
C SER A 941 18.10 -14.90 -45.88
N VAL A 942 18.20 -13.61 -46.15
CA VAL A 942 19.46 -12.85 -46.11
C VAL A 942 19.18 -11.54 -45.38
N TYR A 943 20.08 -11.17 -44.46
CA TYR A 943 19.99 -9.92 -43.68
C TYR A 943 21.31 -9.19 -43.73
N LYS A 944 21.26 -7.87 -43.75
CA LYS A 944 22.42 -7.02 -43.52
C LYS A 944 22.82 -7.07 -42.06
N ILE A 945 24.09 -7.35 -41.76
CA ILE A 945 24.62 -7.18 -40.41
C ILE A 945 24.90 -5.69 -40.23
N ILE A 946 24.14 -5.06 -39.30
CA ILE A 946 24.30 -3.65 -38.99
C ILE A 946 25.26 -3.57 -37.80
N VAL A 947 26.39 -2.88 -37.98
CA VAL A 947 27.45 -2.68 -36.97
C VAL A 947 27.57 -1.21 -36.57
N GLU A 948 27.12 -0.28 -37.42
CA GLU A 948 27.05 1.18 -37.18
C GLU A 948 25.80 1.78 -37.80
#